data_b5c630fa45684f6a24216ddb8f6cd0f1
#
_entry.id   b5c630fa45684f6a24216ddb8f6cd0f1
#
_cell.length_a   1.000
_cell.length_b   1.000
_cell.length_c   1.000
_cell.angle_alpha   90.00
_cell.angle_beta   90.00
_cell.angle_gamma   90.00
#
_symmetry.space_group_name_H-M   'P 1'
#
loop_
_entity.id
_entity.type
_entity.pdbx_description
1 polymer ?
#
loop_
_entity_poly.entity_id
_entity_poly.type
_entity_poly.pdbx_seq_one_letter_code
_entity_poly.pdbx_strand_id
1 'polypeptide(L)'
;MDTVIIDNQVVEINGAKTLLELIRKAGIDVPTFCYNSELSIYGACRMCVVEQEGRGVMASCSTPPVPGMKIFTNSPRVQRIRRTVLELLLANHDRDCTTCEKNGHCKLQELANRYGVRKVRFGERDIKLPIDDAGTSIVRNPNKCILCGDCVRTCSEVQGIGILDFTNRGSKVQVTPAFGKSISEVECVNCGQCSAVCPTGALTIKSEVDKAWEAINQKEKLVVVQVAPAVRVALGEEFGLPAGEIVTGKMVAALKRLGFDKVFDTAIAADLTIMEEATEFLERFKKGDRLPQFTSCCPAWVKYAEHNEPGYLDNLSSCRSPQQMFGSMVKRYWAKELGKEAKDIFVVSIMPCTAKKFERTRPELSTDGVPDVDLVLTTQELAQMIRESGLVFDNIETEAFDTPFGFGTGAGVIFGASGGVAEASLRAAYEALTGEELEQVNFEAVRGFKGLKEFSVMIKGNEIKVAVVQGLANAKNLLTKIKSGEAKYDLIEVMACPGGCIGGAGQPIAATTDIKKARAKGIYNADKLSQLRKSQDNPVVAKFYDKWLKKPNSEEAHHSLHTHYANRARITGEDIEILKSEQNNKMDIAVCVGTCCYLNGSYDTLKEFTRQADEAGVKDKVNLHATFCLESCKQSPSIRINEEVIDGVSADKVSKVFKDKVLNKLGK
;
A
#
# COMPACT_ATOMS: atom_id res chain seq x y z
N MET A 1 -27.85 -35.17 -3.77
CA MET A 1 -26.61 -34.38 -3.80
C MET A 1 -26.96 -33.03 -4.36
N ASP A 2 -26.46 -31.96 -3.76
CA ASP A 2 -26.69 -30.60 -4.24
C ASP A 2 -25.74 -30.33 -5.42
N THR A 3 -26.26 -30.49 -6.64
CA THR A 3 -25.50 -30.38 -7.87
C THR A 3 -26.05 -29.32 -8.81
N VAL A 4 -25.18 -28.76 -9.65
CA VAL A 4 -25.46 -27.85 -10.77
C VAL A 4 -24.90 -28.49 -12.03
N ILE A 5 -25.61 -28.38 -13.16
CA ILE A 5 -25.13 -28.82 -14.46
C ILE A 5 -24.47 -27.60 -15.15
N ILE A 6 -23.16 -27.66 -15.44
CA ILE A 6 -22.40 -26.61 -16.09
C ILE A 6 -21.87 -27.15 -17.40
N ASP A 7 -22.30 -26.60 -18.54
CA ASP A 7 -21.92 -27.05 -19.90
C ASP A 7 -21.98 -28.56 -20.06
N ASN A 8 -23.09 -29.17 -19.59
CA ASN A 8 -23.38 -30.60 -19.57
C ASN A 8 -22.56 -31.45 -18.55
N GLN A 9 -21.74 -30.83 -17.69
CA GLN A 9 -21.03 -31.50 -16.60
C GLN A 9 -21.79 -31.34 -15.30
N VAL A 10 -21.97 -32.42 -14.52
CA VAL A 10 -22.56 -32.38 -13.19
C VAL A 10 -21.47 -31.96 -12.19
N VAL A 11 -21.71 -30.88 -11.47
CA VAL A 11 -20.74 -30.30 -10.51
C VAL A 11 -21.40 -30.16 -9.15
N GLU A 12 -20.78 -30.68 -8.11
CA GLU A 12 -21.23 -30.54 -6.73
C GLU A 12 -20.98 -29.14 -6.18
N ILE A 13 -21.99 -28.59 -5.47
CA ILE A 13 -21.93 -27.21 -4.94
C ILE A 13 -20.85 -27.07 -3.87
N ASN A 14 -20.70 -28.08 -2.99
CA ASN A 14 -19.60 -28.15 -1.99
C ASN A 14 -19.24 -26.81 -1.33
N GLY A 15 -20.24 -26.06 -0.85
CA GLY A 15 -20.06 -24.81 -0.14
C GLY A 15 -19.60 -23.62 -1.01
N ALA A 16 -19.62 -23.71 -2.34
CA ALA A 16 -19.36 -22.59 -3.22
C ALA A 16 -20.39 -21.47 -3.00
N LYS A 17 -19.92 -20.25 -2.79
CA LYS A 17 -20.77 -19.08 -2.52
C LYS A 17 -21.38 -18.49 -3.79
N THR A 18 -20.70 -18.64 -4.93
CA THR A 18 -21.12 -18.09 -6.21
C THR A 18 -21.02 -19.12 -7.33
N LEU A 19 -21.82 -18.94 -8.39
CA LEU A 19 -21.70 -19.73 -9.62
C LEU A 19 -20.30 -19.61 -10.24
N LEU A 20 -19.66 -18.43 -10.14
CA LEU A 20 -18.32 -18.22 -10.67
C LEU A 20 -17.28 -19.12 -9.99
N GLU A 21 -17.35 -19.26 -8.65
CA GLU A 21 -16.47 -20.18 -7.91
C GLU A 21 -16.68 -21.62 -8.35
N LEU A 22 -17.94 -22.02 -8.53
CA LEU A 22 -18.28 -23.36 -8.95
C LEU A 22 -17.82 -23.67 -10.38
N ILE A 23 -18.00 -22.72 -11.31
CA ILE A 23 -17.56 -22.81 -12.70
C ILE A 23 -16.03 -22.93 -12.79
N ARG A 24 -15.30 -22.16 -11.96
CA ARG A 24 -13.83 -22.24 -11.92
C ARG A 24 -13.35 -23.57 -11.32
N LYS A 25 -14.02 -24.12 -10.31
CA LYS A 25 -13.75 -25.47 -9.80
C LYS A 25 -13.95 -26.55 -10.85
N ALA A 26 -14.89 -26.34 -11.79
CA ALA A 26 -15.09 -27.22 -12.95
C ALA A 26 -14.03 -27.05 -14.07
N GLY A 27 -12.99 -26.24 -13.83
CA GLY A 27 -11.90 -26.00 -14.81
C GLY A 27 -12.27 -25.04 -15.93
N ILE A 28 -13.36 -24.28 -15.83
CA ILE A 28 -13.82 -23.36 -16.85
C ILE A 28 -13.42 -21.92 -16.47
N ASP A 29 -12.62 -21.27 -17.33
CA ASP A 29 -12.21 -19.89 -17.14
C ASP A 29 -13.26 -18.91 -17.71
N VAL A 30 -14.14 -18.44 -16.83
CA VAL A 30 -15.09 -17.36 -17.12
C VAL A 30 -14.43 -16.00 -16.81
N PRO A 31 -14.36 -15.07 -17.80
CA PRO A 31 -13.66 -13.82 -17.66
C PRO A 31 -14.33 -12.87 -16.68
N THR A 32 -13.53 -12.08 -15.96
CA THR A 32 -14.00 -11.05 -15.01
C THR A 32 -13.07 -9.85 -15.06
N PHE A 33 -13.58 -8.63 -14.79
CA PHE A 33 -12.77 -7.46 -14.47
C PHE A 33 -12.93 -7.00 -13.03
N CYS A 34 -14.19 -6.99 -12.53
CA CYS A 34 -14.53 -6.43 -11.22
C CYS A 34 -14.67 -7.50 -10.11
N TYR A 35 -14.17 -8.71 -10.33
CA TYR A 35 -14.18 -9.76 -9.31
C TYR A 35 -12.76 -10.05 -8.85
N ASN A 36 -12.56 -9.87 -7.56
CA ASN A 36 -11.37 -10.26 -6.82
C ASN A 36 -11.83 -11.05 -5.58
N SER A 37 -11.23 -12.21 -5.33
CA SER A 37 -11.59 -13.10 -4.20
C SER A 37 -11.33 -12.49 -2.82
N GLU A 38 -10.48 -11.46 -2.74
CA GLU A 38 -10.13 -10.75 -1.50
C GLU A 38 -10.99 -9.48 -1.27
N LEU A 39 -11.92 -9.16 -2.19
CA LEU A 39 -12.79 -7.99 -2.13
C LEU A 39 -14.26 -8.36 -2.11
N SER A 40 -15.10 -7.45 -1.68
CA SER A 40 -16.56 -7.60 -1.77
C SER A 40 -17.02 -7.81 -3.21
N ILE A 41 -18.17 -8.50 -3.39
CA ILE A 41 -18.73 -8.74 -4.71
C ILE A 41 -19.35 -7.44 -5.25
N TYR A 42 -18.94 -7.02 -6.44
CA TYR A 42 -19.41 -5.78 -7.05
C TYR A 42 -20.38 -6.00 -8.24
N GLY A 43 -20.11 -6.97 -9.09
CA GLY A 43 -21.01 -7.37 -10.18
C GLY A 43 -21.19 -6.36 -11.32
N ALA A 44 -20.34 -5.33 -11.44
CA ALA A 44 -20.53 -4.20 -12.36
C ALA A 44 -20.12 -4.49 -13.80
N CYS A 45 -19.01 -5.22 -14.04
CA CYS A 45 -18.41 -5.33 -15.38
C CYS A 45 -19.17 -6.21 -16.38
N ARG A 46 -20.05 -7.09 -15.92
CA ARG A 46 -20.86 -8.03 -16.70
C ARG A 46 -20.09 -8.99 -17.64
N MET A 47 -18.77 -9.11 -17.48
CA MET A 47 -17.99 -10.09 -18.23
C MET A 47 -18.23 -11.53 -17.80
N CYS A 48 -18.60 -11.74 -16.54
CA CYS A 48 -18.87 -13.05 -15.95
C CYS A 48 -20.25 -13.63 -16.29
N VAL A 49 -20.99 -13.04 -17.22
CA VAL A 49 -22.33 -13.52 -17.56
C VAL A 49 -22.34 -14.95 -18.06
N VAL A 50 -23.35 -15.69 -17.59
CA VAL A 50 -23.67 -17.07 -18.01
C VAL A 50 -25.17 -17.16 -18.32
N GLU A 51 -25.61 -18.17 -19.05
CA GLU A 51 -27.03 -18.39 -19.35
C GLU A 51 -27.54 -19.55 -18.56
N GLN A 52 -28.66 -19.35 -17.86
CA GLN A 52 -29.41 -20.41 -17.18
C GLN A 52 -30.57 -20.88 -18.05
N GLU A 53 -30.72 -22.18 -18.24
CA GLU A 53 -31.83 -22.76 -18.95
C GLU A 53 -33.16 -22.26 -18.36
N GLY A 54 -34.07 -21.81 -19.24
CA GLY A 54 -35.40 -21.31 -18.84
C GLY A 54 -35.45 -19.95 -18.14
N ARG A 55 -34.30 -19.36 -17.73
CA ARG A 55 -34.27 -18.10 -16.93
C ARG A 55 -33.53 -16.97 -17.60
N GLY A 56 -32.63 -17.28 -18.53
CA GLY A 56 -31.85 -16.25 -19.26
C GLY A 56 -30.46 -15.96 -18.66
N VAL A 57 -29.93 -14.74 -18.90
CA VAL A 57 -28.56 -14.39 -18.61
C VAL A 57 -28.41 -13.76 -17.23
N MET A 58 -27.40 -14.19 -16.48
CA MET A 58 -27.09 -13.68 -15.14
C MET A 58 -25.58 -13.51 -14.92
N ALA A 59 -25.18 -12.71 -13.94
CA ALA A 59 -23.78 -12.53 -13.56
C ALA A 59 -23.36 -13.65 -12.59
N SER A 60 -22.46 -14.54 -13.02
CA SER A 60 -22.04 -15.68 -12.20
C SER A 60 -21.31 -15.28 -10.91
N CYS A 61 -20.62 -14.14 -10.88
CA CYS A 61 -19.86 -13.68 -9.71
C CYS A 61 -20.75 -13.23 -8.53
N SER A 62 -22.04 -12.93 -8.77
CA SER A 62 -22.98 -12.44 -7.74
C SER A 62 -24.21 -13.34 -7.58
N THR A 63 -24.27 -14.46 -8.29
CA THR A 63 -25.38 -15.40 -8.22
C THR A 63 -24.98 -16.62 -7.41
N PRO A 64 -25.65 -16.94 -6.30
CA PRO A 64 -25.42 -18.19 -5.55
C PRO A 64 -25.87 -19.40 -6.38
N PRO A 65 -25.14 -20.52 -6.30
CA PRO A 65 -25.56 -21.75 -6.94
C PRO A 65 -26.79 -22.34 -6.21
N VAL A 66 -27.79 -22.81 -6.97
CA VAL A 66 -28.96 -23.49 -6.45
C VAL A 66 -29.02 -24.89 -7.07
N PRO A 67 -29.33 -25.95 -6.30
CA PRO A 67 -29.46 -27.31 -6.82
C PRO A 67 -30.39 -27.40 -8.02
N GLY A 68 -29.99 -28.19 -9.02
CA GLY A 68 -30.74 -28.38 -10.26
C GLY A 68 -30.60 -27.29 -11.31
N MET A 69 -29.83 -26.21 -11.05
CA MET A 69 -29.55 -25.25 -12.11
C MET A 69 -28.80 -25.90 -13.27
N LYS A 70 -29.14 -25.46 -14.51
CA LYS A 70 -28.43 -25.83 -15.71
C LYS A 70 -27.86 -24.56 -16.37
N ILE A 71 -26.56 -24.47 -16.42
CA ILE A 71 -25.80 -23.27 -16.76
C ILE A 71 -24.99 -23.51 -18.03
N PHE A 72 -25.06 -22.56 -18.95
CA PHE A 72 -24.23 -22.49 -20.14
C PHE A 72 -23.26 -21.32 -20.05
N THR A 73 -21.96 -21.62 -20.05
CA THR A 73 -20.92 -20.59 -19.90
C THR A 73 -20.53 -19.97 -21.22
N ASN A 74 -20.87 -20.60 -22.34
CA ASN A 74 -20.36 -20.26 -23.67
C ASN A 74 -21.43 -20.32 -24.78
N SER A 75 -22.71 -20.04 -24.47
CA SER A 75 -23.77 -19.96 -25.50
C SER A 75 -23.52 -18.80 -26.47
N PRO A 76 -24.09 -18.86 -27.70
CA PRO A 76 -24.01 -17.76 -28.67
C PRO A 76 -24.47 -16.41 -28.10
N ARG A 77 -25.46 -16.43 -27.22
CA ARG A 77 -25.98 -15.26 -26.51
C ARG A 77 -24.95 -14.68 -25.56
N VAL A 78 -24.33 -15.52 -24.72
CA VAL A 78 -23.26 -15.12 -23.80
C VAL A 78 -22.05 -14.54 -24.55
N GLN A 79 -21.61 -15.20 -25.62
CA GLN A 79 -20.50 -14.69 -26.44
C GLN A 79 -20.79 -13.30 -27.04
N ARG A 80 -21.99 -13.10 -27.57
CA ARG A 80 -22.41 -11.81 -28.11
C ARG A 80 -22.40 -10.71 -27.05
N ILE A 81 -22.92 -11.00 -25.84
CA ILE A 81 -22.92 -10.03 -24.74
C ILE A 81 -21.49 -9.65 -24.36
N ARG A 82 -20.60 -10.64 -24.17
CA ARG A 82 -19.20 -10.37 -23.79
C ARG A 82 -18.46 -9.53 -24.84
N ARG A 83 -18.66 -9.81 -26.13
CA ARG A 83 -18.12 -8.96 -27.21
C ARG A 83 -18.64 -7.54 -27.15
N THR A 84 -19.96 -7.38 -26.96
CA THR A 84 -20.57 -6.05 -26.84
C THR A 84 -20.03 -5.27 -25.64
N VAL A 85 -19.88 -5.94 -24.49
CA VAL A 85 -19.29 -5.31 -23.29
C VAL A 85 -17.84 -4.87 -23.56
N LEU A 86 -17.04 -5.73 -24.19
CA LEU A 86 -15.66 -5.37 -24.55
C LEU A 86 -15.59 -4.19 -25.52
N GLU A 87 -16.46 -4.13 -26.52
CA GLU A 87 -16.54 -2.99 -27.44
C GLU A 87 -16.93 -1.68 -26.70
N LEU A 88 -17.88 -1.74 -25.76
CA LEU A 88 -18.27 -0.59 -24.94
C LEU A 88 -17.11 -0.12 -24.05
N LEU A 89 -16.37 -1.06 -23.44
CA LEU A 89 -15.20 -0.72 -22.63
C LEU A 89 -14.10 -0.07 -23.50
N LEU A 90 -13.84 -0.64 -24.69
CA LEU A 90 -12.85 -0.12 -25.64
C LEU A 90 -13.25 1.23 -26.24
N ALA A 91 -14.54 1.54 -26.36
CA ALA A 91 -15.02 2.84 -26.82
C ALA A 91 -14.68 3.99 -25.87
N ASN A 92 -14.60 3.69 -24.57
CA ASN A 92 -14.23 4.67 -23.54
C ASN A 92 -12.77 4.59 -23.08
N HIS A 93 -11.98 3.69 -23.70
CA HIS A 93 -10.59 3.41 -23.31
C HIS A 93 -9.64 3.96 -24.35
N ASP A 94 -8.61 4.67 -23.91
CA ASP A 94 -7.50 5.07 -24.77
C ASP A 94 -6.74 3.83 -25.23
N ARG A 95 -6.83 3.52 -26.53
CA ARG A 95 -6.32 2.29 -27.17
C ARG A 95 -4.88 2.40 -27.64
N ASP A 96 -4.14 3.38 -27.17
CA ASP A 96 -2.71 3.52 -27.45
C ASP A 96 -1.90 2.47 -26.68
N CYS A 97 -2.04 1.20 -27.13
CA CYS A 97 -1.50 0.05 -26.43
C CYS A 97 0.02 -0.04 -26.48
N THR A 98 0.63 0.38 -27.59
CA THR A 98 2.08 0.23 -27.82
C THR A 98 2.92 1.09 -26.88
N THR A 99 2.38 2.21 -26.43
CA THR A 99 3.03 3.12 -25.47
C THR A 99 2.49 2.96 -24.04
N CYS A 100 1.64 1.97 -23.80
CA CYS A 100 1.01 1.75 -22.50
C CYS A 100 1.90 0.87 -21.61
N GLU A 101 2.14 1.29 -20.38
CA GLU A 101 2.86 0.54 -19.32
C GLU A 101 2.31 -0.89 -19.10
N LYS A 102 1.05 -1.14 -19.43
CA LYS A 102 0.41 -2.46 -19.33
C LYS A 102 0.42 -3.25 -20.63
N ASN A 103 1.11 -2.80 -21.66
CA ASN A 103 1.18 -3.53 -22.93
C ASN A 103 1.70 -4.97 -22.70
N GLY A 104 1.03 -5.95 -23.29
CA GLY A 104 1.35 -7.38 -23.09
C GLY A 104 0.85 -7.99 -21.77
N HIS A 105 0.49 -7.17 -20.77
CA HIS A 105 0.02 -7.60 -19.45
C HIS A 105 -1.37 -6.99 -19.09
N CYS A 106 -2.09 -6.48 -20.10
CA CYS A 106 -3.39 -5.84 -19.94
C CYS A 106 -4.53 -6.85 -20.13
N LYS A 107 -5.34 -7.04 -19.09
CA LYS A 107 -6.48 -7.96 -19.17
C LYS A 107 -7.55 -7.55 -20.18
N LEU A 108 -7.70 -6.24 -20.43
CA LEU A 108 -8.62 -5.77 -21.47
C LEU A 108 -8.11 -6.16 -22.88
N GLN A 109 -6.81 -6.00 -23.13
CA GLN A 109 -6.16 -6.41 -24.37
C GLN A 109 -6.26 -7.93 -24.58
N GLU A 110 -5.95 -8.72 -23.55
CA GLU A 110 -6.07 -10.18 -23.56
C GLU A 110 -7.49 -10.62 -23.94
N LEU A 111 -8.51 -10.09 -23.24
CA LEU A 111 -9.90 -10.47 -23.48
C LEU A 111 -10.41 -9.97 -24.83
N ALA A 112 -10.00 -8.78 -25.29
CA ALA A 112 -10.33 -8.29 -26.62
C ALA A 112 -9.79 -9.24 -27.72
N ASN A 113 -8.56 -9.74 -27.55
CA ASN A 113 -7.97 -10.75 -28.42
C ASN A 113 -8.70 -12.11 -28.34
N ARG A 114 -8.97 -12.60 -27.13
CA ARG A 114 -9.68 -13.87 -26.86
C ARG A 114 -11.07 -13.91 -27.51
N TYR A 115 -11.81 -12.81 -27.49
CA TYR A 115 -13.14 -12.70 -28.09
C TYR A 115 -13.16 -12.17 -29.53
N GLY A 116 -12.02 -11.97 -30.13
CA GLY A 116 -11.88 -11.54 -31.54
C GLY A 116 -12.45 -10.16 -31.82
N VAL A 117 -12.38 -9.23 -30.87
CA VAL A 117 -12.82 -7.85 -31.06
C VAL A 117 -11.78 -7.12 -31.90
N ARG A 118 -12.09 -6.84 -33.17
CA ARG A 118 -11.20 -6.15 -34.12
C ARG A 118 -11.72 -4.77 -34.53
N LYS A 119 -13.01 -4.54 -34.30
CA LYS A 119 -13.68 -3.25 -34.60
C LYS A 119 -14.56 -2.87 -33.44
N VAL A 120 -14.51 -1.62 -33.03
CA VAL A 120 -15.39 -1.01 -32.06
C VAL A 120 -16.50 -0.29 -32.77
N ARG A 121 -17.74 -0.69 -32.55
CA ARG A 121 -18.94 -0.14 -33.24
C ARG A 121 -19.45 1.14 -32.60
N PHE A 122 -19.06 1.41 -31.37
CA PHE A 122 -19.53 2.56 -30.58
C PHE A 122 -18.59 3.74 -30.74
N GLY A 123 -19.14 4.96 -30.63
CA GLY A 123 -18.36 6.20 -30.69
C GLY A 123 -17.33 6.27 -29.56
N GLU A 124 -16.20 6.87 -29.84
CA GLU A 124 -15.14 7.10 -28.86
C GLU A 124 -15.50 8.24 -27.91
N ARG A 125 -14.88 8.27 -26.73
CA ARG A 125 -15.01 9.37 -25.81
C ARG A 125 -14.24 10.59 -26.33
N ASP A 126 -14.91 11.71 -26.54
CA ASP A 126 -14.32 12.91 -27.13
C ASP A 126 -13.40 13.69 -26.17
N ILE A 127 -13.47 13.43 -24.86
CA ILE A 127 -12.74 14.20 -23.85
C ILE A 127 -11.58 13.40 -23.30
N LYS A 128 -10.35 13.85 -23.55
CA LYS A 128 -9.15 13.37 -22.84
C LYS A 128 -9.05 14.06 -21.48
N LEU A 129 -8.89 13.26 -20.44
CA LEU A 129 -8.71 13.73 -19.07
C LEU A 129 -7.22 13.85 -18.74
N PRO A 130 -6.82 14.78 -17.88
CA PRO A 130 -5.42 14.93 -17.48
C PRO A 130 -4.91 13.69 -16.76
N ILE A 131 -3.65 13.35 -17.00
CA ILE A 131 -2.92 12.29 -16.31
C ILE A 131 -2.37 12.90 -15.01
N ASP A 132 -2.53 12.18 -13.91
CA ASP A 132 -2.01 12.56 -12.61
C ASP A 132 -0.73 11.74 -12.34
N ASP A 133 0.42 12.38 -12.52
CA ASP A 133 1.76 11.82 -12.30
C ASP A 133 2.57 12.58 -11.24
N ALA A 134 1.94 13.50 -10.52
CA ALA A 134 2.58 14.32 -9.51
C ALA A 134 3.03 13.52 -8.27
N GLY A 135 2.46 12.32 -8.06
CA GLY A 135 2.84 11.44 -6.95
C GLY A 135 4.23 10.82 -7.13
N THR A 136 4.81 10.36 -6.01
CA THR A 136 6.13 9.69 -6.02
C THR A 136 6.08 8.22 -6.45
N SER A 137 4.93 7.56 -6.32
CA SER A 137 4.84 6.10 -6.40
C SER A 137 3.88 5.59 -7.47
N ILE A 138 2.79 6.32 -7.74
CA ILE A 138 1.68 5.88 -8.60
C ILE A 138 1.34 6.97 -9.60
N VAL A 139 1.12 6.54 -10.84
CA VAL A 139 0.56 7.34 -11.93
C VAL A 139 -0.90 6.94 -12.15
N ARG A 140 -1.79 7.91 -12.29
CA ARG A 140 -3.21 7.70 -12.59
C ARG A 140 -3.55 8.28 -13.97
N ASN A 141 -3.92 7.40 -14.89
CA ASN A 141 -4.42 7.77 -16.21
C ASN A 141 -5.91 7.41 -16.33
N PRO A 142 -6.81 8.38 -16.13
CA PRO A 142 -8.26 8.13 -16.15
C PRO A 142 -8.78 7.72 -17.54
N ASN A 143 -8.03 7.99 -18.62
CA ASN A 143 -8.41 7.61 -19.98
C ASN A 143 -8.29 6.10 -20.23
N LYS A 144 -7.57 5.39 -19.37
CA LYS A 144 -7.40 3.93 -19.42
C LYS A 144 -8.27 3.20 -18.39
N CYS A 145 -9.16 3.93 -17.70
CA CYS A 145 -10.02 3.36 -16.67
C CYS A 145 -11.29 2.72 -17.26
N ILE A 146 -11.54 1.46 -16.87
CA ILE A 146 -12.75 0.72 -17.27
C ILE A 146 -13.83 0.69 -16.17
N LEU A 147 -13.69 1.49 -15.13
CA LEU A 147 -14.63 1.65 -14.03
C LEU A 147 -14.98 0.34 -13.30
N CYS A 148 -14.04 -0.59 -13.19
CA CYS A 148 -14.27 -1.88 -12.50
C CYS A 148 -14.43 -1.75 -10.98
N GLY A 149 -13.90 -0.69 -10.37
CA GLY A 149 -14.02 -0.42 -8.93
C GLY A 149 -13.08 -1.22 -8.03
N ASP A 150 -12.18 -2.04 -8.56
CA ASP A 150 -11.28 -2.85 -7.74
C ASP A 150 -10.33 -1.97 -6.91
N CYS A 151 -9.78 -0.91 -7.50
CA CYS A 151 -8.91 0.04 -6.79
C CYS A 151 -9.65 0.81 -5.68
N VAL A 152 -10.92 1.18 -5.91
CA VAL A 152 -11.78 1.85 -4.92
C VAL A 152 -11.97 0.93 -3.72
N ARG A 153 -12.41 -0.31 -3.96
CA ARG A 153 -12.65 -1.29 -2.90
C ARG A 153 -11.36 -1.71 -2.18
N THR A 154 -10.26 -1.88 -2.91
CA THR A 154 -8.96 -2.17 -2.27
C THR A 154 -8.54 -1.03 -1.35
N CYS A 155 -8.71 0.24 -1.76
CA CYS A 155 -8.37 1.37 -0.93
C CYS A 155 -9.27 1.51 0.31
N SER A 156 -10.57 1.21 0.18
CA SER A 156 -11.53 1.31 1.28
C SER A 156 -11.58 0.06 2.16
N GLU A 157 -11.65 -1.15 1.57
CA GLU A 157 -11.89 -2.40 2.31
C GLU A 157 -10.61 -3.00 2.89
N VAL A 158 -9.49 -2.98 2.12
CA VAL A 158 -8.21 -3.59 2.53
C VAL A 158 -7.34 -2.57 3.26
N GLN A 159 -7.30 -1.33 2.77
CA GLN A 159 -6.44 -0.29 3.34
C GLN A 159 -7.18 0.62 4.33
N GLY A 160 -8.50 0.65 4.32
CA GLY A 160 -9.28 1.48 5.25
C GLY A 160 -9.08 3.00 5.08
N ILE A 161 -8.52 3.44 3.93
CA ILE A 161 -8.16 4.83 3.66
C ILE A 161 -9.22 5.49 2.77
N GLY A 162 -9.65 4.84 1.66
CA GLY A 162 -10.74 5.31 0.82
C GLY A 162 -10.50 6.61 0.07
N ILE A 163 -9.25 6.91 -0.37
CA ILE A 163 -8.97 8.13 -1.13
C ILE A 163 -9.47 8.10 -2.57
N LEU A 164 -9.74 6.93 -3.12
CA LEU A 164 -10.28 6.75 -4.47
C LEU A 164 -11.75 6.41 -4.38
N ASP A 165 -12.58 7.10 -5.16
CA ASP A 165 -14.01 6.79 -5.28
C ASP A 165 -14.53 7.18 -6.66
N PHE A 166 -15.75 6.74 -6.97
CA PHE A 166 -16.47 7.15 -8.16
C PHE A 166 -16.99 8.57 -8.00
N THR A 167 -16.62 9.44 -8.93
CA THR A 167 -17.07 10.82 -8.96
C THR A 167 -17.88 11.09 -10.21
N ASN A 168 -18.76 12.10 -10.17
CA ASN A 168 -19.70 12.46 -11.22
C ASN A 168 -20.77 11.38 -11.51
N ARG A 169 -21.54 11.54 -12.60
CA ARG A 169 -22.63 10.63 -12.98
C ARG A 169 -22.66 10.42 -14.50
N GLY A 170 -23.28 9.31 -14.92
CA GLY A 170 -23.48 8.96 -16.33
C GLY A 170 -22.17 8.84 -17.09
N SER A 171 -22.07 9.42 -18.28
CA SER A 171 -20.87 9.36 -19.11
C SER A 171 -19.65 10.10 -18.54
N LYS A 172 -19.86 10.95 -17.54
CA LYS A 172 -18.79 11.72 -16.86
C LYS A 172 -18.18 10.99 -15.66
N VAL A 173 -18.67 9.78 -15.32
CA VAL A 173 -18.13 9.01 -14.19
C VAL A 173 -16.64 8.75 -14.37
N GLN A 174 -15.89 8.96 -13.32
CA GLN A 174 -14.46 8.64 -13.25
C GLN A 174 -14.08 8.22 -11.83
N VAL A 175 -12.98 7.49 -11.71
CA VAL A 175 -12.37 7.15 -10.43
C VAL A 175 -11.26 8.15 -10.13
N THR A 176 -11.40 8.89 -9.04
CA THR A 176 -10.45 9.95 -8.65
C THR A 176 -10.51 10.18 -7.14
N PRO A 177 -9.49 10.79 -6.54
CA PRO A 177 -9.61 11.35 -5.21
C PRO A 177 -10.71 12.42 -5.15
N ALA A 178 -11.18 12.73 -3.95
CA ALA A 178 -12.17 13.77 -3.71
C ALA A 178 -11.76 15.09 -4.40
N PHE A 179 -12.75 15.80 -5.01
CA PHE A 179 -12.55 17.07 -5.73
C PHE A 179 -11.63 17.01 -6.95
N GLY A 180 -11.35 15.83 -7.49
CA GLY A 180 -10.42 15.66 -8.60
C GLY A 180 -8.97 16.02 -8.27
N LYS A 181 -8.62 16.05 -6.97
CA LYS A 181 -7.25 16.32 -6.52
C LYS A 181 -6.28 15.26 -7.02
N SER A 182 -5.00 15.62 -7.08
CA SER A 182 -3.93 14.68 -7.33
C SER A 182 -3.80 13.67 -6.17
N ILE A 183 -3.30 12.46 -6.46
CA ILE A 183 -2.92 11.47 -5.44
C ILE A 183 -1.88 12.04 -4.46
N SER A 184 -1.06 12.99 -4.89
CA SER A 184 -0.07 13.67 -4.04
C SER A 184 -0.70 14.65 -3.04
N GLU A 185 -1.91 15.13 -3.31
CA GLU A 185 -2.62 16.12 -2.48
C GLU A 185 -3.58 15.50 -1.48
N VAL A 186 -3.71 14.18 -1.44
CA VAL A 186 -4.60 13.46 -0.52
C VAL A 186 -3.79 12.56 0.41
N GLU A 187 -4.44 12.01 1.44
CA GLU A 187 -3.79 11.16 2.46
C GLU A 187 -3.45 9.76 1.94
N CYS A 188 -2.90 9.71 0.72
CA CYS A 188 -2.41 8.47 0.13
C CYS A 188 -1.16 7.99 0.86
N VAL A 189 -1.16 6.74 1.33
CA VAL A 189 0.00 6.12 1.98
C VAL A 189 1.00 5.50 1.00
N ASN A 190 0.82 5.68 -0.29
CA ASN A 190 1.70 5.19 -1.35
C ASN A 190 1.86 3.66 -1.41
N CYS A 191 0.96 2.88 -0.79
CA CYS A 191 1.06 1.41 -0.74
C CYS A 191 0.95 0.72 -2.11
N GLY A 192 0.39 1.39 -3.12
CA GLY A 192 0.27 0.89 -4.50
C GLY A 192 -0.70 -0.26 -4.72
N GLN A 193 -1.41 -0.73 -3.70
CA GLN A 193 -2.34 -1.85 -3.85
C GLN A 193 -3.44 -1.58 -4.89
N CYS A 194 -3.79 -0.32 -5.12
CA CYS A 194 -4.70 0.09 -6.19
C CYS A 194 -4.15 -0.19 -7.60
N SER A 195 -2.84 -0.07 -7.83
CA SER A 195 -2.20 -0.42 -9.11
C SER A 195 -2.06 -1.93 -9.29
N ALA A 196 -1.82 -2.67 -8.20
CA ALA A 196 -1.70 -4.13 -8.23
C ALA A 196 -3.01 -4.83 -8.64
N VAL A 197 -4.17 -4.26 -8.32
CA VAL A 197 -5.48 -4.80 -8.72
C VAL A 197 -6.02 -4.20 -10.01
N CYS A 198 -5.39 -3.17 -10.58
CA CYS A 198 -5.87 -2.52 -11.79
C CYS A 198 -5.69 -3.43 -13.01
N PRO A 199 -6.78 -3.82 -13.70
CA PRO A 199 -6.70 -4.74 -14.84
C PRO A 199 -6.22 -4.07 -16.14
N THR A 200 -6.06 -2.74 -16.10
CA THR A 200 -5.62 -1.92 -17.24
C THR A 200 -4.48 -0.97 -16.84
N GLY A 201 -4.05 -0.09 -17.72
CA GLY A 201 -3.04 0.94 -17.44
C GLY A 201 -3.59 2.21 -16.78
N ALA A 202 -4.75 2.15 -16.12
CA ALA A 202 -5.33 3.32 -15.46
C ALA A 202 -4.60 3.72 -14.16
N LEU A 203 -4.04 2.74 -13.46
CA LEU A 203 -3.16 2.94 -12.31
C LEU A 203 -1.91 2.08 -12.51
N THR A 204 -0.76 2.73 -12.56
CA THR A 204 0.54 2.10 -12.76
C THR A 204 1.55 2.59 -11.74
N ILE A 205 2.62 1.86 -11.57
CA ILE A 205 3.76 2.32 -10.76
C ILE A 205 4.45 3.46 -11.53
N LYS A 206 4.87 4.51 -10.83
CA LYS A 206 5.72 5.54 -11.44
C LYS A 206 7.10 4.96 -11.71
N SER A 207 7.42 4.74 -12.98
CA SER A 207 8.71 4.17 -13.38
C SER A 207 9.86 5.12 -13.10
N GLU A 208 10.96 4.54 -12.63
CA GLU A 208 12.25 5.22 -12.44
C GLU A 208 13.39 4.47 -13.16
N VAL A 209 13.07 3.62 -14.12
CA VAL A 209 14.02 2.81 -14.88
C VAL A 209 15.02 3.68 -15.64
N ASP A 210 14.55 4.76 -16.30
CA ASP A 210 15.42 5.68 -17.04
C ASP A 210 16.49 6.31 -16.13
N LYS A 211 16.10 6.68 -14.92
CA LYS A 211 17.06 7.24 -13.93
C LYS A 211 18.09 6.22 -13.47
N ALA A 212 17.70 4.94 -13.39
CA ALA A 212 18.64 3.87 -13.05
C ALA A 212 19.66 3.66 -14.18
N TRP A 213 19.20 3.62 -15.44
CA TRP A 213 20.08 3.54 -16.60
C TRP A 213 21.01 4.76 -16.71
N GLU A 214 20.49 5.95 -16.43
CA GLU A 214 21.28 7.17 -16.40
C GLU A 214 22.41 7.07 -15.36
N ALA A 215 22.09 6.69 -14.12
CA ALA A 215 23.08 6.54 -13.05
C ALA A 215 24.16 5.50 -13.37
N ILE A 216 23.76 4.34 -13.93
CA ILE A 216 24.70 3.27 -14.30
C ILE A 216 25.64 3.70 -15.44
N ASN A 217 25.13 4.44 -16.44
CA ASN A 217 25.87 4.79 -17.65
C ASN A 217 26.78 6.01 -17.46
N GLN A 218 26.44 6.97 -16.60
CA GLN A 218 27.23 8.18 -16.36
C GLN A 218 28.56 7.90 -15.68
N LYS A 219 28.66 6.84 -14.86
CA LYS A 219 29.88 6.41 -14.12
C LYS A 219 30.55 7.50 -13.28
N GLU A 220 29.80 8.55 -12.95
CA GLU A 220 30.31 9.66 -12.10
C GLU A 220 30.40 9.25 -10.65
N LYS A 221 29.53 8.34 -10.22
CA LYS A 221 29.42 7.86 -8.86
C LYS A 221 29.58 6.34 -8.81
N LEU A 222 29.92 5.81 -7.65
CA LEU A 222 29.85 4.39 -7.36
C LEU A 222 28.38 4.00 -7.21
N VAL A 223 27.85 3.22 -8.15
CA VAL A 223 26.44 2.80 -8.16
C VAL A 223 26.27 1.48 -7.43
N VAL A 224 25.67 1.55 -6.25
CA VAL A 224 25.47 0.43 -5.36
C VAL A 224 23.99 0.03 -5.35
N VAL A 225 23.69 -1.26 -5.43
CA VAL A 225 22.33 -1.76 -5.33
C VAL A 225 22.13 -2.68 -4.14
N GLN A 226 21.05 -2.47 -3.39
CA GLN A 226 20.54 -3.38 -2.37
C GLN A 226 19.24 -4.05 -2.83
N VAL A 227 19.04 -5.31 -2.45
CA VAL A 227 17.86 -6.08 -2.85
C VAL A 227 17.09 -6.60 -1.64
N ALA A 228 15.80 -6.28 -1.58
CA ALA A 228 14.92 -6.74 -0.50
C ALA A 228 14.69 -8.27 -0.55
N PRO A 229 14.49 -8.91 0.62
CA PRO A 229 14.31 -10.35 0.72
C PRO A 229 13.19 -10.92 -0.17
N ALA A 230 12.06 -10.23 -0.29
CA ALA A 230 10.91 -10.72 -1.05
C ALA A 230 11.11 -10.71 -2.58
N VAL A 231 12.11 -10.00 -3.09
CA VAL A 231 12.40 -9.95 -4.54
C VAL A 231 12.88 -11.32 -5.05
N ARG A 232 13.72 -12.02 -4.27
CA ARG A 232 14.33 -13.30 -4.64
C ARG A 232 13.35 -14.46 -4.87
N VAL A 233 12.11 -14.34 -4.36
CA VAL A 233 11.06 -15.36 -4.49
C VAL A 233 9.93 -14.97 -5.43
N ALA A 234 10.07 -13.84 -6.12
CA ALA A 234 9.04 -13.34 -7.02
C ALA A 234 9.58 -12.94 -8.41
N LEU A 235 10.83 -12.48 -8.51
CA LEU A 235 11.42 -12.03 -9.78
C LEU A 235 11.32 -13.08 -10.88
N GLY A 236 11.50 -14.36 -10.53
CA GLY A 236 11.45 -15.48 -11.49
C GLY A 236 10.11 -15.59 -12.23
N GLU A 237 9.01 -15.17 -11.61
CA GLU A 237 7.67 -15.20 -12.21
C GLU A 237 7.59 -14.33 -13.48
N GLU A 238 8.35 -13.23 -13.56
CA GLU A 238 8.42 -12.35 -14.73
C GLU A 238 9.13 -13.02 -15.93
N PHE A 239 9.79 -14.14 -15.68
CA PHE A 239 10.50 -14.94 -16.66
C PHE A 239 9.93 -16.37 -16.82
N GLY A 240 8.71 -16.59 -16.33
CA GLY A 240 7.97 -17.85 -16.47
C GLY A 240 8.31 -18.94 -15.44
N LEU A 241 9.11 -18.63 -14.44
CA LEU A 241 9.41 -19.57 -13.36
C LEU A 241 8.23 -19.67 -12.35
N PRO A 242 8.09 -20.78 -11.65
CA PRO A 242 7.04 -20.96 -10.64
C PRO A 242 7.10 -19.90 -9.52
N ALA A 243 5.95 -19.48 -9.02
CA ALA A 243 5.87 -18.57 -7.88
C ALA A 243 6.57 -19.18 -6.65
N GLY A 244 7.37 -18.37 -5.97
CA GLY A 244 8.10 -18.80 -4.77
C GLY A 244 9.43 -19.48 -5.05
N GLU A 245 9.84 -19.63 -6.30
CA GLU A 245 11.18 -20.14 -6.64
C GLU A 245 12.25 -19.14 -6.22
N ILE A 246 13.34 -19.66 -5.63
CA ILE A 246 14.44 -18.83 -5.10
C ILE A 246 15.44 -18.57 -6.22
N VAL A 247 15.47 -17.36 -6.75
CA VAL A 247 16.36 -16.95 -7.86
C VAL A 247 17.51 -16.04 -7.43
N THR A 248 17.92 -16.09 -6.16
CA THR A 248 18.91 -15.16 -5.59
C THR A 248 20.17 -15.04 -6.46
N GLY A 249 20.82 -16.17 -6.81
CA GLY A 249 22.07 -16.14 -7.56
C GLY A 249 21.91 -15.59 -8.99
N LYS A 250 20.82 -15.95 -9.70
CA LYS A 250 20.52 -15.40 -11.02
C LYS A 250 20.21 -13.91 -10.97
N MET A 251 19.49 -13.48 -9.93
CA MET A 251 19.17 -12.06 -9.69
C MET A 251 20.44 -11.23 -9.46
N VAL A 252 21.35 -11.71 -8.64
CA VAL A 252 22.64 -11.03 -8.39
C VAL A 252 23.45 -10.92 -9.66
N ALA A 253 23.58 -12.01 -10.40
CA ALA A 253 24.29 -12.03 -11.68
C ALA A 253 23.68 -11.08 -12.70
N ALA A 254 22.33 -11.03 -12.78
CA ALA A 254 21.64 -10.08 -13.65
C ALA A 254 21.99 -8.64 -13.27
N LEU A 255 21.92 -8.27 -12.00
CA LEU A 255 22.26 -6.93 -11.52
C LEU A 255 23.70 -6.52 -11.84
N LYS A 256 24.66 -7.42 -11.66
CA LYS A 256 26.06 -7.16 -12.04
C LYS A 256 26.20 -6.98 -13.56
N ARG A 257 25.50 -7.77 -14.36
CA ARG A 257 25.51 -7.63 -15.84
C ARG A 257 24.80 -6.38 -16.34
N LEU A 258 23.82 -5.85 -15.59
CA LEU A 258 23.20 -4.55 -15.86
C LEU A 258 24.16 -3.38 -15.62
N GLY A 259 25.28 -3.59 -14.91
CA GLY A 259 26.32 -2.60 -14.71
C GLY A 259 26.34 -1.95 -13.33
N PHE A 260 25.63 -2.49 -12.34
CA PHE A 260 25.80 -2.06 -10.95
C PHE A 260 27.19 -2.44 -10.43
N ASP A 261 27.90 -1.49 -9.81
CA ASP A 261 29.27 -1.68 -9.34
C ASP A 261 29.34 -2.64 -8.15
N LYS A 262 28.31 -2.60 -7.27
CA LYS A 262 28.19 -3.47 -6.10
C LYS A 262 26.75 -3.90 -5.88
N VAL A 263 26.55 -5.18 -5.58
CA VAL A 263 25.24 -5.79 -5.35
C VAL A 263 25.19 -6.40 -3.95
N PHE A 264 24.30 -5.89 -3.09
CA PHE A 264 24.20 -6.27 -1.69
C PHE A 264 22.81 -6.78 -1.32
N ASP A 265 22.73 -7.48 -0.18
CA ASP A 265 21.48 -7.99 0.38
C ASP A 265 20.94 -7.04 1.47
N THR A 266 19.72 -6.54 1.31
CA THR A 266 19.05 -5.76 2.37
C THR A 266 18.83 -6.57 3.65
N ALA A 267 18.93 -7.92 3.61
CA ALA A 267 18.77 -8.78 4.77
C ALA A 267 19.78 -8.45 5.90
N ILE A 268 20.98 -7.94 5.57
CA ILE A 268 21.93 -7.49 6.60
C ILE A 268 21.41 -6.27 7.38
N ALA A 269 20.77 -5.34 6.69
CA ALA A 269 20.17 -4.18 7.35
C ALA A 269 18.90 -4.58 8.13
N ALA A 270 18.20 -5.63 7.70
CA ALA A 270 17.13 -6.22 8.50
C ALA A 270 17.66 -6.85 9.80
N ASP A 271 18.85 -7.50 9.75
CA ASP A 271 19.52 -7.99 10.96
C ASP A 271 19.87 -6.85 11.92
N LEU A 272 20.38 -5.70 11.41
CA LEU A 272 20.59 -4.50 12.23
C LEU A 272 19.29 -3.96 12.80
N THR A 273 18.22 -3.90 12.00
CA THR A 273 16.90 -3.47 12.48
C THR A 273 16.43 -4.33 13.65
N ILE A 274 16.62 -5.64 13.59
CA ILE A 274 16.26 -6.53 14.70
C ILE A 274 17.09 -6.25 15.94
N MET A 275 18.39 -6.02 15.81
CA MET A 275 19.25 -5.72 16.95
C MET A 275 18.81 -4.44 17.66
N GLU A 276 18.49 -3.39 16.91
CA GLU A 276 18.02 -2.11 17.44
C GLU A 276 16.58 -2.23 17.98
N GLU A 277 15.64 -2.75 17.18
CA GLU A 277 14.21 -2.79 17.51
C GLU A 277 13.90 -3.74 18.68
N ALA A 278 14.56 -4.91 18.73
CA ALA A 278 14.41 -5.83 19.85
C ALA A 278 15.01 -5.25 21.15
N THR A 279 16.14 -4.55 21.06
CA THR A 279 16.73 -3.86 22.23
C THR A 279 15.82 -2.74 22.72
N GLU A 280 15.29 -1.91 21.82
CA GLU A 280 14.31 -0.85 22.12
C GLU A 280 13.05 -1.45 22.76
N PHE A 281 12.52 -2.55 22.19
CA PHE A 281 11.37 -3.26 22.75
C PHE A 281 11.61 -3.75 24.18
N LEU A 282 12.74 -4.39 24.42
CA LEU A 282 13.10 -4.91 25.76
C LEU A 282 13.25 -3.80 26.79
N GLU A 283 13.79 -2.65 26.40
CA GLU A 283 13.88 -1.48 27.29
C GLU A 283 12.50 -0.93 27.64
N ARG A 284 11.61 -0.76 26.62
CA ARG A 284 10.23 -0.31 26.81
C ARG A 284 9.43 -1.30 27.64
N PHE A 285 9.57 -2.61 27.39
CA PHE A 285 8.89 -3.66 28.12
C PHE A 285 9.28 -3.68 29.62
N LYS A 286 10.58 -3.58 29.92
CA LYS A 286 11.07 -3.52 31.31
C LYS A 286 10.60 -2.28 32.07
N LYS A 287 10.48 -1.14 31.38
CA LYS A 287 10.01 0.12 31.97
C LYS A 287 8.48 0.22 32.04
N GLY A 288 7.77 -0.60 31.25
CA GLY A 288 6.31 -0.49 31.07
C GLY A 288 5.90 0.81 30.35
N ASP A 289 6.76 1.37 29.51
CA ASP A 289 6.58 2.66 28.84
C ASP A 289 6.38 2.51 27.34
N ARG A 290 5.54 3.35 26.76
CA ARG A 290 5.26 3.41 25.30
C ARG A 290 4.93 2.05 24.66
N LEU A 291 4.11 1.25 25.36
CA LEU A 291 3.57 -0.01 24.84
C LEU A 291 2.12 0.18 24.38
N PRO A 292 1.66 -0.58 23.37
CA PRO A 292 2.45 -1.53 22.56
C PRO A 292 3.50 -0.83 21.72
N GLN A 293 4.65 -1.49 21.47
CA GLN A 293 5.58 -1.07 20.45
C GLN A 293 5.08 -1.54 19.08
N PHE A 294 4.98 -0.63 18.12
CA PHE A 294 4.69 -0.97 16.72
C PHE A 294 5.99 -1.04 15.92
N THR A 295 6.09 -2.03 15.02
CA THR A 295 7.19 -2.07 14.06
C THR A 295 7.11 -0.91 13.07
N SER A 296 8.25 -0.40 12.59
CA SER A 296 8.36 0.78 11.71
C SER A 296 8.88 0.48 10.31
N CYS A 297 9.20 -0.77 9.99
CA CYS A 297 9.79 -1.15 8.70
C CYS A 297 8.87 -0.93 7.48
N CYS A 298 7.53 -0.84 7.67
CA CYS A 298 6.55 -0.61 6.62
C CYS A 298 6.24 0.88 6.45
N PRO A 299 6.75 1.58 5.39
CA PRO A 299 6.57 3.03 5.24
C PRO A 299 5.12 3.45 4.96
N ALA A 300 4.29 2.56 4.42
CA ALA A 300 2.87 2.84 4.25
C ALA A 300 2.12 2.84 5.58
N TRP A 301 2.50 1.98 6.53
CA TRP A 301 2.01 2.00 7.89
C TRP A 301 2.47 3.26 8.64
N VAL A 302 3.75 3.58 8.58
CA VAL A 302 4.30 4.79 9.21
C VAL A 302 3.56 6.03 8.70
N LYS A 303 3.39 6.17 7.38
CA LYS A 303 2.65 7.29 6.80
C LYS A 303 1.18 7.29 7.23
N TYR A 304 0.55 6.12 7.35
CA TYR A 304 -0.81 6.03 7.87
C TYR A 304 -0.89 6.52 9.33
N ALA A 305 0.05 6.11 10.18
CA ALA A 305 0.10 6.54 11.57
C ALA A 305 0.30 8.07 11.69
N GLU A 306 1.20 8.65 10.90
CA GLU A 306 1.44 10.10 10.87
C GLU A 306 0.20 10.90 10.44
N HIS A 307 -0.65 10.35 9.56
CA HIS A 307 -1.86 11.04 9.09
C HIS A 307 -3.10 10.78 9.97
N ASN A 308 -3.26 9.56 10.48
CA ASN A 308 -4.53 9.13 11.06
C ASN A 308 -4.45 8.80 12.55
N GLU A 309 -3.25 8.54 13.08
CA GLU A 309 -3.04 8.03 14.43
C GLU A 309 -1.89 8.74 15.16
N PRO A 310 -1.86 10.10 15.17
CA PRO A 310 -0.74 10.85 15.73
C PRO A 310 -0.49 10.57 17.21
N GLY A 311 -1.50 10.13 17.97
CA GLY A 311 -1.36 9.75 19.37
C GLY A 311 -0.53 8.48 19.61
N TYR A 312 -0.19 7.73 18.56
CA TYR A 312 0.64 6.51 18.65
C TYR A 312 2.03 6.66 18.02
N LEU A 313 2.44 7.88 17.63
CA LEU A 313 3.76 8.08 17.00
C LEU A 313 4.92 7.70 17.93
N ASP A 314 4.81 7.98 19.22
CA ASP A 314 5.80 7.60 20.23
C ASP A 314 5.83 6.08 20.53
N ASN A 315 4.77 5.37 20.13
CA ASN A 315 4.69 3.92 20.22
C ASN A 315 5.32 3.21 19.02
N LEU A 316 5.55 3.90 17.89
CA LEU A 316 6.32 3.33 16.79
C LEU A 316 7.76 3.07 17.25
N SER A 317 8.37 1.99 16.76
CA SER A 317 9.82 1.82 16.87
C SER A 317 10.51 3.01 16.23
N SER A 318 11.49 3.58 16.87
CA SER A 318 12.29 4.68 16.32
C SER A 318 13.24 4.24 15.21
N CYS A 319 13.38 2.94 14.99
CA CYS A 319 14.24 2.38 13.95
C CYS A 319 13.85 2.83 12.56
N ARG A 320 14.85 3.19 11.75
CA ARG A 320 14.69 3.34 10.31
C ARG A 320 14.34 1.98 9.69
N SER A 321 13.69 1.98 8.54
CA SER A 321 13.49 0.72 7.82
C SER A 321 14.82 0.11 7.34
N PRO A 322 14.89 -1.21 7.11
CA PRO A 322 16.11 -1.86 6.58
C PRO A 322 16.66 -1.19 5.32
N GLN A 323 15.79 -0.69 4.44
CA GLN A 323 16.21 0.08 3.26
C GLN A 323 17.03 1.30 3.65
N GLN A 324 16.57 2.06 4.62
CA GLN A 324 17.19 3.32 5.04
C GLN A 324 18.39 3.08 5.95
N MET A 325 18.35 2.05 6.78
CA MET A 325 19.53 1.63 7.55
C MET A 325 20.68 1.27 6.62
N PHE A 326 20.38 0.48 5.56
CA PHE A 326 21.40 0.13 4.57
C PHE A 326 21.99 1.35 3.89
N GLY A 327 21.18 2.29 3.44
CA GLY A 327 21.63 3.52 2.81
C GLY A 327 22.52 4.36 3.74
N SER A 328 22.11 4.51 5.00
CA SER A 328 22.88 5.19 6.03
C SER A 328 24.22 4.49 6.31
N MET A 329 24.25 3.16 6.43
CA MET A 329 25.49 2.39 6.58
C MET A 329 26.47 2.65 5.44
N VAL A 330 25.98 2.59 4.20
CA VAL A 330 26.80 2.76 3.00
C VAL A 330 27.33 4.18 2.91
N LYS A 331 26.48 5.19 3.06
CA LYS A 331 26.88 6.60 2.86
C LYS A 331 27.63 7.17 4.05
N ARG A 332 27.31 6.78 5.28
CA ARG A 332 27.90 7.34 6.48
C ARG A 332 29.21 6.64 6.89
N TYR A 333 29.30 5.33 6.70
CA TYR A 333 30.42 4.53 7.20
C TYR A 333 31.26 3.90 6.09
N TRP A 334 30.64 3.15 5.18
CA TRP A 334 31.39 2.45 4.13
C TRP A 334 32.01 3.42 3.11
N ALA A 335 31.38 4.55 2.82
CA ALA A 335 31.99 5.61 2.01
C ALA A 335 33.34 6.05 2.57
N LYS A 336 33.44 6.25 3.90
CA LYS A 336 34.69 6.64 4.56
C LYS A 336 35.76 5.56 4.46
N GLU A 337 35.39 4.28 4.54
CA GLU A 337 36.34 3.17 4.33
C GLU A 337 36.91 3.16 2.92
N LEU A 338 36.14 3.60 1.94
CA LEU A 338 36.55 3.74 0.54
C LEU A 338 37.29 5.05 0.25
N GLY A 339 37.44 5.94 1.23
CA GLY A 339 37.96 7.28 1.03
C GLY A 339 37.07 8.19 0.16
N LYS A 340 35.75 7.95 0.21
CA LYS A 340 34.71 8.66 -0.54
C LYS A 340 33.80 9.45 0.39
N GLU A 341 33.11 10.46 -0.16
CA GLU A 341 32.03 11.17 0.52
C GLU A 341 30.67 10.53 0.20
N ALA A 342 29.64 10.81 1.01
CA ALA A 342 28.28 10.32 0.80
C ALA A 342 27.72 10.63 -0.60
N LYS A 343 28.07 11.79 -1.17
CA LYS A 343 27.63 12.23 -2.51
C LYS A 343 28.24 11.44 -3.67
N ASP A 344 29.39 10.76 -3.43
CA ASP A 344 30.13 9.99 -4.44
C ASP A 344 29.55 8.58 -4.64
N ILE A 345 28.57 8.19 -3.79
CA ILE A 345 27.89 6.89 -3.88
C ILE A 345 26.42 7.12 -4.24
N PHE A 346 25.94 6.36 -5.21
CA PHE A 346 24.53 6.34 -5.62
C PHE A 346 23.91 5.02 -5.19
N VAL A 347 22.99 5.08 -4.23
CA VAL A 347 22.34 3.90 -3.65
C VAL A 347 20.99 3.64 -4.32
N VAL A 348 20.89 2.52 -5.01
CA VAL A 348 19.64 2.01 -5.60
C VAL A 348 19.09 0.90 -4.72
N SER A 349 17.78 0.90 -4.52
CA SER A 349 17.08 -0.14 -3.76
C SER A 349 16.10 -0.89 -4.66
N ILE A 350 16.23 -2.21 -4.77
CA ILE A 350 15.25 -3.06 -5.44
C ILE A 350 14.25 -3.58 -4.39
N MET A 351 13.00 -3.14 -4.49
CA MET A 351 12.00 -3.32 -3.44
C MET A 351 10.69 -3.92 -3.98
N PRO A 352 10.00 -4.77 -3.21
CA PRO A 352 8.65 -5.25 -3.58
C PRO A 352 7.55 -4.19 -3.39
N CYS A 353 7.91 -2.96 -3.11
CA CYS A 353 7.08 -1.96 -2.44
C CYS A 353 7.15 -0.60 -3.14
N THR A 354 5.99 0.01 -3.42
CA THR A 354 5.90 1.35 -3.98
C THR A 354 6.02 2.46 -2.93
N ALA A 355 5.64 2.19 -1.67
CA ALA A 355 5.77 3.17 -0.59
C ALA A 355 7.24 3.46 -0.25
N LYS A 356 8.17 2.57 -0.58
CA LYS A 356 9.61 2.79 -0.47
C LYS A 356 10.11 3.92 -1.39
N LYS A 357 9.44 4.16 -2.53
CA LYS A 357 9.71 5.32 -3.39
C LYS A 357 9.39 6.64 -2.68
N PHE A 358 8.32 6.67 -1.88
CA PHE A 358 8.01 7.82 -1.02
C PHE A 358 8.97 7.92 0.17
N GLU A 359 9.29 6.81 0.84
CA GLU A 359 10.14 6.80 2.03
C GLU A 359 11.49 7.49 1.76
N ARG A 360 12.13 7.22 0.62
CA ARG A 360 13.41 7.85 0.26
C ARG A 360 13.36 9.38 0.10
N THR A 361 12.17 9.94 -0.06
CA THR A 361 12.00 11.41 -0.21
C THR A 361 11.87 12.14 1.12
N ARG A 362 11.90 11.42 2.24
CA ARG A 362 11.79 12.01 3.57
C ARG A 362 13.12 12.71 3.92
N PRO A 363 13.10 14.02 4.27
CA PRO A 363 14.31 14.80 4.48
C PRO A 363 15.15 14.32 5.68
N GLU A 364 14.50 13.73 6.69
CA GLU A 364 15.15 13.16 7.87
C GLU A 364 15.97 11.89 7.57
N LEU A 365 15.79 11.29 6.39
CA LEU A 365 16.51 10.09 5.96
C LEU A 365 17.65 10.47 5.02
N SER A 366 18.64 11.17 5.57
CA SER A 366 19.79 11.69 4.85
C SER A 366 21.07 11.63 5.67
N THR A 367 22.21 11.61 4.98
CA THR A 367 23.55 11.73 5.54
C THR A 367 24.21 12.97 4.93
N ASP A 368 24.62 13.92 5.77
CA ASP A 368 25.25 15.19 5.34
C ASP A 368 24.43 15.93 4.27
N GLY A 369 23.08 15.89 4.36
CA GLY A 369 22.17 16.52 3.39
C GLY A 369 21.98 15.75 2.09
N VAL A 370 22.62 14.57 1.93
CA VAL A 370 22.45 13.67 0.78
C VAL A 370 21.47 12.56 1.18
N PRO A 371 20.42 12.27 0.42
CA PRO A 371 19.50 11.15 0.72
C PRO A 371 20.25 9.84 0.92
N ASP A 372 19.88 9.06 1.94
CA ASP A 372 20.52 7.76 2.21
C ASP A 372 20.27 6.76 1.07
N VAL A 373 19.11 6.85 0.41
CA VAL A 373 18.75 6.08 -0.78
C VAL A 373 18.39 7.05 -1.90
N ASP A 374 19.11 6.96 -3.03
CA ASP A 374 18.93 7.87 -4.17
C ASP A 374 17.79 7.42 -5.09
N LEU A 375 17.58 6.10 -5.26
CA LEU A 375 16.60 5.56 -6.19
C LEU A 375 15.96 4.28 -5.65
N VAL A 376 14.66 4.09 -5.94
CA VAL A 376 13.95 2.86 -5.60
C VAL A 376 13.28 2.30 -6.85
N LEU A 377 13.69 1.10 -7.24
CA LEU A 377 13.06 0.30 -8.28
C LEU A 377 12.22 -0.81 -7.66
N THR A 378 11.12 -1.15 -8.29
CA THR A 378 10.32 -2.31 -7.90
C THR A 378 10.84 -3.59 -8.55
N THR A 379 10.34 -4.75 -8.12
CA THR A 379 10.64 -6.03 -8.77
C THR A 379 10.23 -6.03 -10.25
N GLN A 380 9.10 -5.39 -10.58
CA GLN A 380 8.63 -5.24 -11.96
C GLN A 380 9.59 -4.37 -12.79
N GLU A 381 10.07 -3.25 -12.24
CA GLU A 381 11.02 -2.37 -12.91
C GLU A 381 12.38 -3.06 -13.12
N LEU A 382 12.86 -3.86 -12.15
CA LEU A 382 14.06 -4.69 -12.36
C LEU A 382 13.86 -5.71 -13.49
N ALA A 383 12.71 -6.38 -13.53
CA ALA A 383 12.40 -7.31 -14.62
C ALA A 383 12.35 -6.60 -15.99
N GLN A 384 11.85 -5.36 -16.03
CA GLN A 384 11.89 -4.51 -17.21
C GLN A 384 13.33 -4.23 -17.65
N MET A 385 14.21 -3.79 -16.76
CA MET A 385 15.64 -3.54 -17.07
C MET A 385 16.34 -4.79 -17.60
N ILE A 386 16.06 -5.97 -17.02
CA ILE A 386 16.60 -7.24 -17.50
C ILE A 386 16.14 -7.54 -18.94
N ARG A 387 14.87 -7.28 -19.26
CA ARG A 387 14.35 -7.45 -20.64
C ARG A 387 14.96 -6.43 -21.61
N GLU A 388 15.08 -5.16 -21.22
CA GLU A 388 15.67 -4.09 -22.01
C GLU A 388 17.14 -4.37 -22.36
N SER A 389 17.89 -4.99 -21.43
CA SER A 389 19.28 -5.37 -21.65
C SER A 389 19.45 -6.57 -22.58
N GLY A 390 18.37 -7.27 -22.92
CA GLY A 390 18.42 -8.49 -23.74
C GLY A 390 18.96 -9.73 -23.00
N LEU A 391 19.12 -9.69 -21.68
CA LEU A 391 19.55 -10.82 -20.90
C LEU A 391 18.49 -11.94 -20.89
N VAL A 392 18.90 -13.14 -21.22
CA VAL A 392 18.06 -14.35 -21.14
C VAL A 392 18.18 -14.90 -19.72
N PHE A 393 17.20 -14.60 -18.86
CA PHE A 393 17.26 -14.86 -17.42
C PHE A 393 17.49 -16.35 -17.09
N ASP A 394 16.92 -17.27 -17.84
CA ASP A 394 17.08 -18.70 -17.62
C ASP A 394 18.51 -19.19 -17.85
N ASN A 395 19.25 -18.52 -18.71
CA ASN A 395 20.64 -18.89 -19.07
C ASN A 395 21.70 -18.19 -18.21
N ILE A 396 21.26 -17.38 -17.22
CA ILE A 396 22.20 -16.67 -16.35
C ILE A 396 22.78 -17.66 -15.33
N GLU A 397 24.10 -17.75 -15.29
CA GLU A 397 24.82 -18.45 -14.21
C GLU A 397 24.70 -17.68 -12.91
N THR A 398 24.64 -18.41 -11.79
CA THR A 398 24.43 -17.80 -10.47
C THR A 398 25.70 -17.17 -9.94
N GLU A 399 25.53 -15.99 -9.30
CA GLU A 399 26.61 -15.29 -8.59
C GLU A 399 26.20 -14.99 -7.15
N ALA A 400 27.21 -14.74 -6.30
CA ALA A 400 27.01 -14.31 -4.92
C ALA A 400 26.93 -12.78 -4.81
N PHE A 401 26.26 -12.30 -3.76
CA PHE A 401 26.32 -10.90 -3.36
C PHE A 401 27.77 -10.47 -3.06
N ASP A 402 28.04 -9.19 -3.19
CA ASP A 402 29.34 -8.61 -2.90
C ASP A 402 29.58 -8.43 -1.40
N THR A 403 30.84 -8.48 -0.99
CA THR A 403 31.26 -8.11 0.37
C THR A 403 31.45 -6.60 0.49
N PRO A 404 31.28 -6.00 1.70
CA PRO A 404 31.04 -6.67 2.99
C PRO A 404 29.56 -6.94 3.30
N PHE A 405 28.57 -6.35 2.59
CA PHE A 405 27.16 -6.36 2.97
C PHE A 405 26.31 -7.39 2.23
N GLY A 406 26.91 -8.42 1.67
CA GLY A 406 26.19 -9.50 0.97
C GLY A 406 25.72 -10.64 1.86
N PHE A 407 25.95 -10.58 3.17
CA PHE A 407 25.68 -11.68 4.08
C PHE A 407 24.62 -11.28 5.13
N GLY A 408 23.38 -11.65 4.89
CA GLY A 408 22.28 -11.55 5.84
C GLY A 408 21.89 -12.91 6.40
N THR A 409 21.26 -12.96 7.57
CA THR A 409 20.77 -14.20 8.19
C THR A 409 19.37 -14.57 7.69
N GLY A 410 18.93 -15.79 8.03
CA GLY A 410 17.54 -16.21 7.82
C GLY A 410 16.53 -15.30 8.50
N ALA A 411 16.86 -14.73 9.68
CA ALA A 411 16.03 -13.72 10.35
C ALA A 411 15.82 -12.46 9.49
N GLY A 412 16.85 -11.95 8.83
CA GLY A 412 16.73 -10.85 7.89
C GLY A 412 15.90 -11.21 6.66
N VAL A 413 15.98 -12.46 6.18
CA VAL A 413 15.22 -12.92 5.01
C VAL A 413 13.73 -13.01 5.28
N ILE A 414 13.29 -13.47 6.46
CA ILE A 414 11.85 -13.62 6.77
C ILE A 414 11.08 -12.30 6.88
N PHE A 415 11.75 -11.14 6.92
CA PHE A 415 11.10 -9.82 6.77
C PHE A 415 10.24 -9.71 5.49
N GLY A 416 10.50 -10.54 4.51
CA GLY A 416 9.69 -10.60 3.28
C GLY A 416 8.24 -11.04 3.49
N ALA A 417 7.92 -11.75 4.57
CA ALA A 417 6.59 -12.27 4.87
C ALA A 417 5.97 -11.61 6.10
N SER A 418 4.63 -11.52 6.16
CA SER A 418 3.92 -11.05 7.36
C SER A 418 4.11 -12.00 8.52
N GLY A 419 4.49 -11.46 9.67
CA GLY A 419 4.92 -12.16 10.88
C GLY A 419 6.44 -12.37 10.95
N GLY A 420 7.17 -12.07 9.86
CA GLY A 420 8.60 -12.29 9.82
C GLY A 420 9.40 -11.35 10.71
N VAL A 421 8.97 -10.09 10.85
CA VAL A 421 9.62 -9.14 11.75
C VAL A 421 9.38 -9.55 13.21
N ALA A 422 8.12 -9.87 13.57
CA ALA A 422 7.79 -10.35 14.91
C ALA A 422 8.54 -11.65 15.25
N GLU A 423 8.64 -12.59 14.30
CA GLU A 423 9.41 -13.83 14.49
C GLU A 423 10.90 -13.54 14.72
N ALA A 424 11.51 -12.70 13.90
CA ALA A 424 12.91 -12.33 14.05
C ALA A 424 13.19 -11.60 15.37
N SER A 425 12.30 -10.68 15.77
CA SER A 425 12.37 -9.97 17.06
C SER A 425 12.25 -10.92 18.25
N LEU A 426 11.36 -11.92 18.18
CA LEU A 426 11.21 -12.93 19.22
C LEU A 426 12.45 -13.84 19.32
N ARG A 427 13.08 -14.19 18.19
CA ARG A 427 14.34 -14.96 18.20
C ARG A 427 15.43 -14.21 18.97
N ALA A 428 15.59 -12.90 18.74
CA ALA A 428 16.57 -12.06 19.43
C ALA A 428 16.18 -11.79 20.89
N ALA A 429 14.92 -11.46 21.18
CA ALA A 429 14.43 -11.15 22.51
C ALA A 429 14.52 -12.35 23.45
N TYR A 430 14.29 -13.57 22.98
CA TYR A 430 14.41 -14.79 23.77
C TYR A 430 15.80 -14.91 24.37
N GLU A 431 16.85 -14.89 23.57
CA GLU A 431 18.23 -15.04 24.04
C GLU A 431 18.67 -13.85 24.94
N ALA A 432 18.25 -12.62 24.58
CA ALA A 432 18.57 -11.45 25.39
C ALA A 432 17.91 -11.47 26.81
N LEU A 433 16.73 -12.08 26.95
CA LEU A 433 16.04 -12.24 28.23
C LEU A 433 16.49 -13.47 29.00
N THR A 434 16.77 -14.56 28.31
CA THR A 434 17.10 -15.83 28.95
C THR A 434 18.59 -16.02 29.21
N GLY A 435 19.45 -15.45 28.34
CA GLY A 435 20.87 -15.79 28.29
C GLY A 435 21.13 -17.22 27.79
N GLU A 436 20.09 -17.92 27.30
CA GLU A 436 20.15 -19.29 26.83
C GLU A 436 19.98 -19.31 25.31
N GLU A 437 20.66 -20.20 24.63
CA GLU A 437 20.54 -20.36 23.19
C GLU A 437 19.14 -20.87 22.80
N LEU A 438 18.54 -20.27 21.77
CA LEU A 438 17.22 -20.65 21.26
C LEU A 438 17.36 -21.91 20.38
N GLU A 439 17.03 -23.09 20.91
CA GLU A 439 17.08 -24.35 20.16
C GLU A 439 16.03 -24.42 19.05
N GLN A 440 14.82 -23.90 19.29
CA GLN A 440 13.70 -23.95 18.36
C GLN A 440 13.38 -22.55 17.78
N VAL A 441 14.05 -22.19 16.69
CA VAL A 441 13.99 -20.86 16.06
C VAL A 441 12.68 -20.56 15.29
N ASN A 442 11.74 -21.51 15.16
CA ASN A 442 10.51 -21.35 14.40
C ASN A 442 9.33 -21.01 15.31
N PHE A 443 8.78 -19.81 15.16
CA PHE A 443 7.54 -19.39 15.82
C PHE A 443 6.38 -19.46 14.80
N GLU A 444 5.85 -20.67 14.54
CA GLU A 444 4.83 -20.88 13.51
C GLU A 444 3.52 -20.12 13.77
N ALA A 445 3.21 -19.77 15.03
CA ALA A 445 2.03 -19.01 15.40
C ALA A 445 1.95 -17.63 14.73
N VAL A 446 3.10 -17.00 14.42
CA VAL A 446 3.14 -15.68 13.77
C VAL A 446 2.90 -15.76 12.27
N ARG A 447 3.06 -16.95 11.65
CA ARG A 447 3.01 -17.17 10.21
C ARG A 447 1.58 -17.25 9.69
N GLY A 448 1.34 -16.93 8.41
CA GLY A 448 0.06 -17.14 7.71
C GLY A 448 -0.63 -15.85 7.25
N PHE A 449 -1.84 -16.01 6.69
CA PHE A 449 -2.54 -15.00 5.89
C PHE A 449 -3.82 -14.44 6.54
N LYS A 450 -4.09 -14.72 7.84
CA LYS A 450 -5.17 -14.03 8.54
C LYS A 450 -4.84 -12.55 8.67
N GLY A 451 -5.83 -11.68 8.47
CA GLY A 451 -5.68 -10.23 8.58
C GLY A 451 -5.16 -9.75 9.94
N LEU A 452 -5.55 -10.45 11.01
CA LEU A 452 -5.05 -10.29 12.38
C LEU A 452 -4.71 -11.67 12.94
N LYS A 453 -3.54 -11.79 13.55
CA LYS A 453 -3.10 -12.95 14.33
C LYS A 453 -2.65 -12.46 15.70
N GLU A 454 -3.06 -13.15 16.73
CA GLU A 454 -2.80 -12.81 18.13
C GLU A 454 -2.25 -14.04 18.83
N PHE A 455 -1.21 -13.88 19.63
CA PHE A 455 -0.62 -14.96 20.39
C PHE A 455 0.19 -14.40 21.57
N SER A 456 0.47 -15.26 22.54
CA SER A 456 1.36 -14.94 23.66
C SER A 456 2.56 -15.87 23.66
N VAL A 457 3.70 -15.34 24.05
CA VAL A 457 4.94 -16.10 24.25
C VAL A 457 5.38 -15.93 25.70
N MET A 458 5.63 -17.05 26.37
CA MET A 458 6.19 -17.06 27.73
C MET A 458 7.72 -17.10 27.68
N ILE A 459 8.38 -16.07 28.20
CA ILE A 459 9.84 -16.00 28.28
C ILE A 459 10.24 -15.70 29.75
N LYS A 460 10.87 -16.67 30.40
CA LYS A 460 11.28 -16.57 31.84
C LYS A 460 10.17 -16.03 32.76
N GLY A 461 8.95 -16.55 32.62
CA GLY A 461 7.81 -16.13 33.46
C GLY A 461 7.16 -14.83 33.06
N ASN A 462 7.66 -14.13 32.05
CA ASN A 462 7.02 -12.95 31.47
C ASN A 462 6.16 -13.37 30.27
N GLU A 463 4.87 -13.03 30.28
CA GLU A 463 4.00 -13.17 29.12
C GLU A 463 4.17 -11.96 28.21
N ILE A 464 4.58 -12.19 26.96
CA ILE A 464 4.66 -11.17 25.90
C ILE A 464 3.52 -11.39 24.95
N LYS A 465 2.62 -10.41 24.84
CA LYS A 465 1.45 -10.45 23.95
C LYS A 465 1.78 -9.78 22.64
N VAL A 466 1.64 -10.53 21.54
CA VAL A 466 2.04 -10.10 20.22
C VAL A 466 0.85 -10.15 19.27
N ALA A 467 0.71 -9.10 18.45
CA ALA A 467 -0.22 -9.09 17.33
C ALA A 467 0.53 -8.90 16.00
N VAL A 468 0.09 -9.61 14.97
CA VAL A 468 0.57 -9.45 13.58
C VAL A 468 -0.61 -9.06 12.71
N VAL A 469 -0.51 -7.89 12.10
CA VAL A 469 -1.59 -7.28 11.33
C VAL A 469 -1.17 -7.08 9.88
N GLN A 470 -2.03 -7.46 8.96
CA GLN A 470 -1.84 -7.21 7.53
C GLN A 470 -3.08 -6.55 6.92
N GLY A 471 -2.84 -5.47 6.13
CA GLY A 471 -3.86 -4.54 5.67
C GLY A 471 -4.20 -3.46 6.69
N LEU A 472 -4.18 -2.21 6.28
CA LEU A 472 -4.36 -1.07 7.19
C LEU A 472 -5.79 -0.97 7.76
N ALA A 473 -6.80 -1.51 7.06
CA ALA A 473 -8.15 -1.63 7.62
C ALA A 473 -8.18 -2.50 8.90
N ASN A 474 -7.42 -3.60 8.90
CA ASN A 474 -7.27 -4.44 10.08
C ASN A 474 -6.47 -3.73 11.19
N ALA A 475 -5.44 -2.96 10.82
CA ALA A 475 -4.69 -2.14 11.77
C ALA A 475 -5.60 -1.08 12.45
N LYS A 476 -6.44 -0.39 11.67
CA LYS A 476 -7.44 0.54 12.18
C LYS A 476 -8.40 -0.12 13.17
N ASN A 477 -8.91 -1.31 12.82
CA ASN A 477 -9.81 -2.07 13.70
C ASN A 477 -9.12 -2.48 15.00
N LEU A 478 -7.85 -2.92 14.93
CA LEU A 478 -7.06 -3.28 16.11
C LEU A 478 -6.83 -2.05 17.01
N LEU A 479 -6.44 -0.92 16.43
CA LEU A 479 -6.25 0.33 17.16
C LEU A 479 -7.53 0.79 17.86
N THR A 480 -8.70 0.60 17.24
CA THR A 480 -9.99 0.89 17.87
C THR A 480 -10.19 0.06 19.14
N LYS A 481 -9.87 -1.24 19.09
CA LYS A 481 -9.95 -2.13 20.27
C LYS A 481 -8.93 -1.76 21.38
N ILE A 482 -7.74 -1.33 20.96
CA ILE A 482 -6.71 -0.87 21.92
C ILE A 482 -7.18 0.43 22.61
N LYS A 483 -7.73 1.38 21.84
CA LYS A 483 -8.27 2.63 22.39
C LYS A 483 -9.46 2.42 23.34
N SER A 484 -10.32 1.43 23.06
CA SER A 484 -11.45 1.08 23.94
C SER A 484 -11.04 0.26 25.17
N GLY A 485 -9.79 -0.20 25.23
CA GLY A 485 -9.31 -1.06 26.32
C GLY A 485 -9.72 -2.54 26.17
N GLU A 486 -10.36 -2.92 25.06
CA GLU A 486 -10.76 -4.31 24.79
C GLU A 486 -9.58 -5.24 24.51
N ALA A 487 -8.45 -4.68 24.03
CA ALA A 487 -7.26 -5.44 23.68
C ALA A 487 -5.99 -4.74 24.18
N LYS A 488 -5.02 -5.54 24.64
CA LYS A 488 -3.72 -5.06 25.10
C LYS A 488 -2.61 -5.98 24.59
N TYR A 489 -1.58 -5.36 23.99
CA TYR A 489 -0.41 -6.04 23.44
C TYR A 489 0.87 -5.34 23.90
N ASP A 490 1.98 -6.03 23.75
CA ASP A 490 3.31 -5.51 24.04
C ASP A 490 4.04 -5.17 22.72
N LEU A 491 3.92 -6.04 21.71
CA LEU A 491 4.52 -5.86 20.39
C LEU A 491 3.48 -6.05 19.27
N ILE A 492 3.46 -5.15 18.29
CA ILE A 492 2.55 -5.23 17.14
C ILE A 492 3.32 -5.06 15.84
N GLU A 493 3.33 -6.09 15.01
CA GLU A 493 3.78 -5.98 13.62
C GLU A 493 2.64 -5.49 12.73
N VAL A 494 2.86 -4.41 11.96
CA VAL A 494 1.87 -3.91 10.99
C VAL A 494 2.46 -3.88 9.58
N MET A 495 1.84 -4.64 8.67
CA MET A 495 2.15 -4.63 7.25
C MET A 495 0.94 -4.12 6.45
N ALA A 496 1.12 -3.08 5.64
CA ALA A 496 0.05 -2.53 4.81
C ALA A 496 -0.43 -3.51 3.73
N CYS A 497 0.47 -4.39 3.25
CA CYS A 497 0.15 -5.34 2.19
C CYS A 497 -0.34 -6.68 2.75
N PRO A 498 -1.43 -7.28 2.19
CA PRO A 498 -1.83 -8.64 2.52
C PRO A 498 -0.72 -9.66 2.20
N GLY A 499 -0.29 -10.41 3.21
CA GLY A 499 0.83 -11.35 3.13
C GLY A 499 2.21 -10.74 3.45
N GLY A 500 2.29 -9.43 3.71
CA GLY A 500 3.55 -8.72 3.90
C GLY A 500 4.19 -8.29 2.58
N CYS A 501 5.51 -8.14 2.56
CA CYS A 501 6.24 -7.63 1.38
C CYS A 501 6.14 -8.54 0.15
N ILE A 502 5.91 -9.85 0.30
CA ILE A 502 5.63 -10.78 -0.81
C ILE A 502 4.35 -10.43 -1.58
N GLY A 503 3.40 -9.72 -0.96
CA GLY A 503 2.17 -9.18 -1.55
C GLY A 503 2.29 -7.70 -1.92
N GLY A 504 3.47 -7.13 -1.91
CA GLY A 504 3.73 -5.72 -2.23
C GLY A 504 3.35 -5.37 -3.67
N ALA A 505 2.93 -4.14 -3.90
CA ALA A 505 2.47 -3.69 -5.22
C ALA A 505 3.57 -3.61 -6.28
N GLY A 506 4.84 -3.63 -5.87
CA GLY A 506 5.99 -3.71 -6.77
C GLY A 506 6.35 -5.13 -7.21
N GLN A 507 5.70 -6.15 -6.68
CA GLN A 507 5.87 -7.55 -7.09
C GLN A 507 5.12 -7.86 -8.39
N PRO A 508 5.46 -8.96 -9.10
CA PRO A 508 4.72 -9.41 -10.26
C PRO A 508 3.21 -9.48 -10.01
N ILE A 509 2.42 -9.01 -10.99
CA ILE A 509 0.96 -8.91 -10.90
C ILE A 509 0.34 -10.26 -11.27
N ALA A 510 -0.70 -10.49 -10.88
CA ALA A 510 -1.85 -11.05 -10.21
C ALA A 510 -1.48 -11.94 -9.00
N ALA A 511 -1.00 -11.32 -7.94
CA ALA A 511 -0.66 -12.01 -6.71
C ALA A 511 -1.92 -12.52 -6.00
N THR A 512 -2.44 -13.66 -6.44
CA THR A 512 -3.52 -14.40 -5.76
C THR A 512 -3.04 -14.92 -4.40
N THR A 513 -3.97 -15.31 -3.55
CA THR A 513 -3.63 -15.92 -2.25
C THR A 513 -2.70 -17.13 -2.39
N ASP A 514 -2.85 -17.93 -3.43
CA ASP A 514 -1.99 -19.12 -3.65
C ASP A 514 -0.58 -18.73 -4.11
N ILE A 515 -0.44 -17.71 -4.96
CA ILE A 515 0.86 -17.13 -5.32
C ILE A 515 1.55 -16.56 -4.08
N LYS A 516 0.84 -15.80 -3.25
CA LYS A 516 1.39 -15.27 -2.00
C LYS A 516 1.85 -16.40 -1.06
N LYS A 517 1.07 -17.48 -0.93
CA LYS A 517 1.47 -18.67 -0.16
C LYS A 517 2.75 -19.32 -0.70
N ALA A 518 2.85 -19.46 -2.02
CA ALA A 518 4.04 -20.01 -2.66
C ALA A 518 5.28 -19.13 -2.40
N ARG A 519 5.16 -17.80 -2.55
CA ARG A 519 6.22 -16.85 -2.23
C ARG A 519 6.62 -16.90 -0.74
N ALA A 520 5.65 -16.99 0.18
CA ALA A 520 5.92 -17.16 1.61
C ALA A 520 6.70 -18.45 1.89
N LYS A 521 6.28 -19.56 1.27
CA LYS A 521 7.01 -20.83 1.37
C LYS A 521 8.46 -20.67 0.88
N GLY A 522 8.67 -19.96 -0.23
CA GLY A 522 10.02 -19.64 -0.73
C GLY A 522 10.85 -18.86 0.28
N ILE A 523 10.30 -17.82 0.93
CA ILE A 523 10.96 -17.04 1.99
C ILE A 523 11.38 -17.92 3.17
N TYR A 524 10.46 -18.74 3.69
CA TYR A 524 10.78 -19.64 4.81
C TYR A 524 11.72 -20.77 4.42
N ASN A 525 11.72 -21.19 3.16
CA ASN A 525 12.74 -22.14 2.67
C ASN A 525 14.11 -21.48 2.60
N ALA A 526 14.20 -20.21 2.16
CA ALA A 526 15.46 -19.47 2.17
C ALA A 526 16.01 -19.29 3.60
N ASP A 527 15.15 -19.00 4.59
CA ASP A 527 15.55 -19.00 6.01
C ASP A 527 16.11 -20.36 6.46
N LYS A 528 15.41 -21.45 6.13
CA LYS A 528 15.86 -22.81 6.49
C LYS A 528 17.20 -23.22 5.86
N LEU A 529 17.48 -22.70 4.67
CA LEU A 529 18.74 -22.96 3.95
C LEU A 529 19.88 -22.04 4.42
N SER A 530 19.58 -20.98 5.18
CA SER A 530 20.59 -20.08 5.72
C SER A 530 21.41 -20.76 6.82
N GLN A 531 22.73 -20.63 6.76
CA GLN A 531 23.64 -21.14 7.79
C GLN A 531 23.41 -20.48 9.15
N LEU A 532 23.16 -19.17 9.14
CA LEU A 532 22.80 -18.39 10.31
C LEU A 532 21.34 -17.97 10.20
N ARG A 533 20.56 -18.20 11.25
CA ARG A 533 19.11 -17.95 11.27
C ARG A 533 18.69 -16.91 12.29
N LYS A 534 19.64 -16.36 13.04
CA LYS A 534 19.42 -15.35 14.08
C LYS A 534 20.27 -14.12 13.77
N SER A 535 19.73 -12.94 13.93
CA SER A 535 20.39 -11.67 13.59
C SER A 535 21.63 -11.40 14.44
N GLN A 536 21.59 -11.80 15.73
CA GLN A 536 22.71 -11.65 16.67
C GLN A 536 23.93 -12.51 16.31
N ASP A 537 23.74 -13.57 15.53
CA ASP A 537 24.84 -14.46 15.11
C ASP A 537 25.55 -13.92 13.85
N ASN A 538 25.08 -12.81 13.26
CA ASN A 538 25.70 -12.27 12.05
C ASN A 538 27.03 -11.58 12.35
N PRO A 539 28.19 -12.16 11.90
CA PRO A 539 29.50 -11.62 12.21
C PRO A 539 29.77 -10.26 11.55
N VAL A 540 29.07 -9.94 10.48
CA VAL A 540 29.20 -8.63 9.82
C VAL A 540 28.49 -7.56 10.65
N VAL A 541 27.34 -7.86 11.22
CA VAL A 541 26.62 -7.00 12.15
C VAL A 541 27.45 -6.76 13.40
N ALA A 542 28.02 -7.82 14.00
CA ALA A 542 28.89 -7.70 15.17
C ALA A 542 30.08 -6.76 14.88
N LYS A 543 30.80 -6.97 13.77
CA LYS A 543 31.92 -6.09 13.37
C LYS A 543 31.47 -4.64 13.12
N PHE A 544 30.25 -4.44 12.64
CA PHE A 544 29.73 -3.11 12.39
C PHE A 544 29.48 -2.35 13.68
N TYR A 545 28.94 -3.03 14.71
CA TYR A 545 28.82 -2.47 16.06
C TYR A 545 30.19 -2.17 16.67
N ASP A 546 31.09 -3.13 16.66
CA ASP A 546 32.45 -2.95 17.23
C ASP A 546 33.19 -1.75 16.62
N LYS A 547 33.06 -1.55 15.32
CA LYS A 547 33.80 -0.53 14.60
C LYS A 547 33.14 0.85 14.64
N TRP A 548 31.80 0.90 14.56
CA TRP A 548 31.07 2.15 14.24
C TRP A 548 29.99 2.53 15.25
N LEU A 549 29.21 1.59 15.71
CA LEU A 549 28.01 1.84 16.49
C LEU A 549 28.14 1.50 17.98
N LYS A 550 29.24 0.84 18.40
CA LYS A 550 29.52 0.39 19.75
C LYS A 550 28.59 -0.72 20.22
N LYS A 551 27.29 -0.46 20.36
CA LYS A 551 26.25 -1.40 20.80
C LYS A 551 24.89 -0.94 20.30
N PRO A 552 23.86 -1.83 20.29
CA PRO A 552 22.50 -1.44 20.00
C PRO A 552 22.00 -0.32 20.91
N ASN A 553 21.18 0.57 20.37
CA ASN A 553 20.64 1.77 21.04
C ASN A 553 21.70 2.71 21.64
N SER A 554 22.94 2.67 21.16
CA SER A 554 23.94 3.68 21.52
C SER A 554 23.62 5.03 20.89
N GLU A 555 24.27 6.10 21.30
CA GLU A 555 24.13 7.43 20.71
C GLU A 555 24.48 7.42 19.22
N GLU A 556 25.55 6.71 18.83
CA GLU A 556 25.96 6.54 17.45
C GLU A 556 24.93 5.75 16.62
N ALA A 557 24.33 4.70 17.21
CA ALA A 557 23.25 3.95 16.58
C ALA A 557 22.02 4.83 16.39
N HIS A 558 21.61 5.59 17.41
CA HIS A 558 20.49 6.52 17.30
C HIS A 558 20.68 7.55 16.20
N HIS A 559 21.88 8.15 16.09
CA HIS A 559 22.16 9.12 15.05
C HIS A 559 22.07 8.53 13.62
N SER A 560 22.38 7.25 13.46
CA SER A 560 22.55 6.61 12.14
C SER A 560 21.40 5.73 11.72
N LEU A 561 20.80 5.00 12.67
CA LEU A 561 19.82 3.95 12.40
C LEU A 561 18.41 4.28 12.90
N HIS A 562 18.25 5.37 13.64
CA HIS A 562 16.94 5.78 14.15
C HIS A 562 16.43 7.05 13.45
N THR A 563 15.15 7.33 13.65
CA THR A 563 14.45 8.48 13.07
C THR A 563 13.33 8.93 14.01
N HIS A 564 12.68 10.02 13.66
CA HIS A 564 11.50 10.53 14.35
C HIS A 564 10.33 10.64 13.38
N TYR A 565 9.13 10.67 13.93
CA TYR A 565 7.89 10.78 13.18
C TYR A 565 7.18 12.09 13.55
N ALA A 566 6.49 12.67 12.59
CA ALA A 566 5.77 13.92 12.78
C ALA A 566 4.28 13.75 12.48
N ASN A 567 3.45 14.45 13.23
CA ASN A 567 2.03 14.56 12.90
C ASN A 567 1.89 15.24 11.53
N ARG A 568 1.32 14.53 10.56
CA ARG A 568 1.06 14.98 9.20
C ARG A 568 -0.43 15.01 8.89
N ALA A 569 -1.28 14.92 9.91
CA ALA A 569 -2.72 15.06 9.74
C ALA A 569 -3.03 16.39 9.09
N ARG A 570 -3.86 16.38 8.03
CA ARG A 570 -4.24 17.59 7.30
C ARG A 570 -5.21 18.48 8.10
N ILE A 571 -5.90 17.86 9.05
CA ILE A 571 -6.80 18.52 9.98
C ILE A 571 -6.25 18.19 11.36
N THR A 572 -5.52 19.11 11.94
CA THR A 572 -5.16 19.05 13.35
C THR A 572 -6.38 19.51 14.14
N GLY A 573 -6.61 18.93 15.31
CA GLY A 573 -7.72 19.36 16.19
C GLY A 573 -7.68 20.83 16.59
N GLU A 574 -6.55 21.51 16.32
CA GLU A 574 -6.36 22.95 16.47
C GLU A 574 -7.03 23.76 15.34
N ASP A 575 -7.22 23.15 14.15
CA ASP A 575 -7.83 23.81 12.98
C ASP A 575 -9.37 23.71 12.97
N ILE A 576 -9.95 22.76 13.70
CA ILE A 576 -11.40 22.57 13.83
C ILE A 576 -11.73 22.24 15.29
N GLU A 577 -12.07 23.24 16.09
CA GLU A 577 -12.81 23.01 17.32
C GLU A 577 -14.20 22.48 16.95
N ILE A 578 -14.42 21.18 17.12
CA ILE A 578 -15.77 20.62 17.20
C ILE A 578 -16.30 21.03 18.59
N LEU A 579 -16.89 22.21 18.65
CA LEU A 579 -17.54 22.68 19.85
C LEU A 579 -18.71 21.74 20.16
N LYS A 580 -18.57 20.95 21.22
CA LYS A 580 -19.73 20.33 21.87
C LYS A 580 -20.66 21.47 22.25
N SER A 581 -21.90 21.40 21.83
CA SER A 581 -22.94 22.40 22.14
C SER A 581 -23.13 22.51 23.67
N GLU A 582 -22.40 23.39 24.31
CA GLU A 582 -22.89 23.99 25.54
C GLU A 582 -23.89 25.06 25.14
N GLN A 583 -25.08 24.91 25.69
CA GLN A 583 -26.17 25.92 25.57
C GLN A 583 -25.69 27.25 26.16
N ASN A 584 -25.10 28.09 25.34
CA ASN A 584 -24.76 29.45 25.67
C ASN A 584 -25.34 30.40 24.61
N ASN A 585 -25.75 31.57 25.02
CA ASN A 585 -26.36 32.70 24.27
C ASN A 585 -25.48 33.19 23.07
N LYS A 586 -24.85 32.30 22.35
CA LYS A 586 -24.02 32.60 21.18
C LYS A 586 -24.88 32.44 19.92
N MET A 587 -24.63 33.27 18.91
CA MET A 587 -25.28 33.15 17.61
C MET A 587 -24.73 31.88 16.92
N ASP A 588 -25.61 30.97 16.55
CA ASP A 588 -25.23 29.70 15.88
C ASP A 588 -25.08 29.91 14.37
N ILE A 589 -23.93 29.57 13.83
CA ILE A 589 -23.63 29.67 12.39
C ILE A 589 -23.15 28.30 11.92
N ALA A 590 -23.99 27.57 11.20
CA ALA A 590 -23.68 26.26 10.65
C ALA A 590 -23.42 26.35 9.14
N VAL A 591 -22.27 25.94 8.68
CA VAL A 591 -21.92 25.84 7.26
C VAL A 591 -22.11 24.41 6.78
N CYS A 592 -22.96 24.21 5.77
CA CYS A 592 -23.23 22.91 5.21
C CYS A 592 -21.98 22.34 4.48
N VAL A 593 -21.47 21.20 4.94
CA VAL A 593 -20.38 20.45 4.30
C VAL A 593 -20.87 19.14 3.68
N GLY A 594 -22.17 19.00 3.45
CA GLY A 594 -22.72 17.92 2.64
C GLY A 594 -22.16 17.97 1.21
N THR A 595 -22.14 16.85 0.52
CA THR A 595 -21.41 16.64 -0.76
C THR A 595 -21.61 17.77 -1.78
N CYS A 596 -22.84 18.24 -1.98
CA CYS A 596 -23.13 19.33 -2.94
C CYS A 596 -22.51 20.66 -2.52
N CYS A 597 -22.63 21.03 -1.24
CA CYS A 597 -22.12 22.30 -0.72
C CYS A 597 -20.59 22.28 -0.66
N TYR A 598 -20.03 21.17 -0.27
CA TYR A 598 -18.58 21.01 -0.24
C TYR A 598 -17.95 21.09 -1.64
N LEU A 599 -18.57 20.47 -2.66
CA LEU A 599 -18.15 20.58 -4.07
C LEU A 599 -18.24 22.01 -4.63
N ASN A 600 -19.09 22.85 -4.06
CA ASN A 600 -19.26 24.25 -4.43
C ASN A 600 -18.54 25.24 -3.50
N GLY A 601 -17.51 24.78 -2.77
CA GLY A 601 -16.59 25.64 -2.02
C GLY A 601 -17.07 26.02 -0.60
N SER A 602 -17.91 25.21 0.05
CA SER A 602 -18.37 25.52 1.42
C SER A 602 -17.23 25.51 2.46
N TYR A 603 -16.12 24.80 2.19
CA TYR A 603 -14.95 24.86 3.05
C TYR A 603 -14.28 26.25 3.03
N ASP A 604 -14.20 26.87 1.87
CA ASP A 604 -13.68 28.24 1.75
C ASP A 604 -14.67 29.24 2.36
N THR A 605 -15.99 28.97 2.24
CA THR A 605 -17.03 29.71 2.95
C THR A 605 -16.83 29.64 4.47
N LEU A 606 -16.58 28.46 5.03
CA LEU A 606 -16.32 28.27 6.46
C LEU A 606 -15.08 29.03 6.92
N LYS A 607 -13.98 28.93 6.18
CA LYS A 607 -12.73 29.65 6.46
C LYS A 607 -12.96 31.16 6.46
N GLU A 608 -13.72 31.67 5.50
CA GLU A 608 -13.96 33.09 5.40
C GLU A 608 -14.87 33.59 6.54
N PHE A 609 -15.86 32.79 6.99
CA PHE A 609 -16.63 33.13 8.19
C PHE A 609 -15.73 33.15 9.44
N THR A 610 -14.78 32.20 9.57
CA THR A 610 -13.82 32.18 10.67
C THR A 610 -12.96 33.45 10.66
N ARG A 611 -12.40 33.79 9.51
CA ARG A 611 -11.58 35.01 9.34
C ARG A 611 -12.37 36.28 9.69
N GLN A 612 -13.58 36.41 9.22
CA GLN A 612 -14.44 37.56 9.49
C GLN A 612 -14.80 37.67 10.99
N ALA A 613 -15.05 36.55 11.67
CA ALA A 613 -15.34 36.53 13.09
C ALA A 613 -14.12 36.94 13.93
N ASP A 614 -12.93 36.53 13.54
CA ASP A 614 -11.68 36.93 14.19
C ASP A 614 -11.39 38.43 13.97
N GLU A 615 -11.45 38.91 12.71
CA GLU A 615 -11.19 40.32 12.39
C GLU A 615 -12.18 41.28 13.06
N ALA A 616 -13.43 40.88 13.18
CA ALA A 616 -14.46 41.68 13.86
C ALA A 616 -14.40 41.56 15.41
N GLY A 617 -13.57 40.69 15.96
CA GLY A 617 -13.45 40.43 17.40
C GLY A 617 -14.78 39.95 18.01
N VAL A 618 -15.48 39.02 17.33
CA VAL A 618 -16.77 38.45 17.77
C VAL A 618 -16.73 36.93 17.91
N LYS A 619 -15.55 36.31 17.84
CA LYS A 619 -15.36 34.86 17.95
C LYS A 619 -16.04 34.28 19.20
N ASP A 620 -15.97 34.97 20.32
CA ASP A 620 -16.60 34.55 21.58
C ASP A 620 -18.14 34.71 21.60
N LYS A 621 -18.72 35.43 20.65
CA LYS A 621 -20.16 35.70 20.54
C LYS A 621 -20.88 34.85 19.48
N VAL A 622 -20.11 34.09 18.67
CA VAL A 622 -20.66 33.22 17.63
C VAL A 622 -20.23 31.76 17.91
N ASN A 623 -21.11 30.84 17.53
CA ASN A 623 -20.82 29.40 17.50
C ASN A 623 -20.77 28.99 16.02
N LEU A 624 -19.55 29.01 15.45
CA LEU A 624 -19.35 28.68 14.04
C LEU A 624 -18.93 27.20 13.92
N HIS A 625 -19.71 26.43 13.17
CA HIS A 625 -19.41 24.99 12.98
C HIS A 625 -19.86 24.48 11.60
N ALA A 626 -19.31 23.31 11.22
CA ALA A 626 -19.74 22.60 10.05
C ALA A 626 -20.94 21.69 10.34
N THR A 627 -21.89 21.58 9.41
CA THR A 627 -23.02 20.64 9.50
C THR A 627 -23.14 19.80 8.24
N PHE A 628 -23.69 18.56 8.34
CA PHE A 628 -23.66 17.63 7.25
C PHE A 628 -24.61 17.97 6.11
N CYS A 629 -25.84 18.27 6.31
CA CYS A 629 -26.78 18.62 5.24
C CYS A 629 -27.89 19.50 5.76
N LEU A 630 -28.11 20.65 5.09
CA LEU A 630 -29.23 21.55 5.37
C LEU A 630 -30.40 21.31 4.42
N GLU A 631 -30.36 20.24 3.60
CA GLU A 631 -31.37 19.82 2.62
C GLU A 631 -31.75 20.91 1.56
N SER A 632 -30.91 21.93 1.43
CA SER A 632 -31.10 23.06 0.52
C SER A 632 -30.01 23.06 -0.57
N CYS A 633 -30.05 22.06 -1.48
CA CYS A 633 -29.03 21.87 -2.52
C CYS A 633 -29.25 22.67 -3.80
N LYS A 634 -30.31 23.46 -3.92
CA LYS A 634 -30.64 24.17 -5.16
C LYS A 634 -29.65 25.27 -5.53
N GLN A 635 -29.07 25.92 -4.54
CA GLN A 635 -28.04 26.96 -4.70
C GLN A 635 -26.99 26.76 -3.59
N SER A 636 -26.10 25.80 -3.75
CA SER A 636 -25.01 25.57 -2.82
C SER A 636 -23.79 26.49 -3.07
N PRO A 637 -23.02 26.87 -2.05
CA PRO A 637 -23.08 26.43 -0.65
C PRO A 637 -24.22 27.04 0.16
N SER A 638 -24.79 26.26 1.12
CA SER A 638 -25.82 26.72 2.04
C SER A 638 -25.25 26.84 3.46
N ILE A 639 -25.72 27.85 4.16
CA ILE A 639 -25.40 28.09 5.57
C ILE A 639 -26.68 28.23 6.39
N ARG A 640 -26.59 28.06 7.69
CA ARG A 640 -27.67 28.39 8.62
C ARG A 640 -27.14 29.35 9.68
N ILE A 641 -27.86 30.45 9.90
CA ILE A 641 -27.57 31.37 10.99
C ILE A 641 -28.77 31.32 11.95
N ASN A 642 -28.54 30.75 13.14
CA ASN A 642 -29.60 30.32 14.06
C ASN A 642 -30.61 29.41 13.33
N GLU A 643 -31.83 29.84 13.11
CA GLU A 643 -32.85 29.05 12.43
C GLU A 643 -33.02 29.41 10.92
N GLU A 644 -32.34 30.45 10.44
CA GLU A 644 -32.47 30.94 9.06
C GLU A 644 -31.45 30.23 8.13
N VAL A 645 -31.95 29.49 7.14
CA VAL A 645 -31.09 28.87 6.10
C VAL A 645 -30.93 29.85 4.94
N ILE A 646 -29.68 30.06 4.50
CA ILE A 646 -29.32 30.98 3.41
C ILE A 646 -28.52 30.17 2.38
N ASP A 647 -29.01 30.22 1.14
CA ASP A 647 -28.41 29.47 0.03
C ASP A 647 -27.48 30.33 -0.83
N GLY A 648 -26.55 29.67 -1.54
CA GLY A 648 -25.66 30.33 -2.50
C GLY A 648 -24.63 31.24 -1.88
N VAL A 649 -24.19 30.96 -0.64
CA VAL A 649 -23.18 31.75 0.09
C VAL A 649 -21.80 31.21 -0.20
N SER A 650 -21.23 31.60 -1.34
CA SER A 650 -19.82 31.39 -1.68
C SER A 650 -18.90 32.32 -0.88
N ALA A 651 -17.60 31.97 -0.79
CA ALA A 651 -16.63 32.70 0.04
C ALA A 651 -16.59 34.23 -0.25
N ASP A 652 -16.75 34.63 -1.50
CA ASP A 652 -16.83 36.05 -1.93
C ASP A 652 -18.04 36.79 -1.39
N LYS A 653 -19.11 36.07 -1.04
CA LYS A 653 -20.36 36.67 -0.49
C LYS A 653 -20.40 36.71 1.03
N VAL A 654 -19.48 35.99 1.69
CA VAL A 654 -19.44 35.88 3.16
C VAL A 654 -19.37 37.25 3.82
N SER A 655 -18.52 38.15 3.36
CA SER A 655 -18.36 39.49 3.96
C SER A 655 -19.67 40.25 4.04
N LYS A 656 -20.49 40.19 2.99
CA LYS A 656 -21.79 40.82 2.98
C LYS A 656 -22.77 40.14 3.93
N VAL A 657 -22.86 38.84 3.87
CA VAL A 657 -23.78 38.07 4.73
C VAL A 657 -23.37 38.19 6.21
N PHE A 658 -22.09 38.18 6.51
CA PHE A 658 -21.57 38.34 7.86
C PHE A 658 -21.89 39.71 8.44
N LYS A 659 -21.73 40.79 7.66
CA LYS A 659 -22.08 42.12 8.07
C LYS A 659 -23.58 42.23 8.32
N ASP A 660 -24.40 41.80 7.36
CA ASP A 660 -25.85 42.01 7.39
C ASP A 660 -26.57 41.14 8.42
N LYS A 661 -26.13 39.89 8.61
CA LYS A 661 -26.83 38.88 9.43
C LYS A 661 -26.17 38.59 10.77
N VAL A 662 -24.87 38.88 10.91
CA VAL A 662 -24.13 38.63 12.15
C VAL A 662 -23.81 39.93 12.87
N LEU A 663 -23.03 40.82 12.27
CA LEU A 663 -22.59 42.04 12.97
C LEU A 663 -23.78 42.97 13.33
N ASN A 664 -24.70 43.20 12.40
CA ASN A 664 -25.88 44.01 12.69
C ASN A 664 -26.75 43.43 13.84
N LYS A 665 -26.89 42.13 13.94
CA LYS A 665 -27.61 41.47 15.04
C LYS A 665 -26.83 41.45 16.36
N LEU A 666 -25.51 41.53 16.32
CA LEU A 666 -24.65 41.65 17.50
C LEU A 666 -24.45 43.12 17.96
N GLY A 667 -25.03 44.09 17.25
CA GLY A 667 -24.93 45.51 17.58
C GLY A 667 -23.55 46.12 17.32
N LYS A 668 -22.84 45.61 16.31
CA LYS A 668 -21.51 46.07 15.86
C LYS A 668 -21.53 46.61 14.44
#